data_8f805511f19fe699d631763c8422696a
#
_entry.id   8f805511f19fe699d631763c8422696a
#
_cell.length_a   1.000
_cell.length_b   1.000
_cell.length_c   1.000
_cell.angle_alpha   90.00
_cell.angle_beta   90.00
_cell.angle_gamma   90.00
#
_symmetry.space_group_name_H-M   'P 1'
#
loop_
_entity.id
_entity.type
_entity.pdbx_description
1 polymer ?
#
loop_
_entity_poly.entity_id
_entity_poly.type
_entity_poly.pdbx_seq_one_letter_code
_entity_poly.pdbx_strand_id
1 'polypeptide(L)'
;MNRNVHKIFKISLMTIGTLGVVILVAISVAINFIFTSEKLTPMVLKVANSSMNARLNMERVELTFFSTFPRLGLQLTEGSLVSKAVRDTLWEKTDSLVTFKKCVVVIHPIDYLWSKKINLRYLGLEDASVYAYREKGGVANWDIAPTDTVAEVDTLEEKAVAPVSEIEINRVALKQTDVIFDDRDTRVYASLKNANLELKASLKKDHLMMETEFSNENLLFWQDGQLLVNKIAAELKTTLDLNRVSGMLSLRDTRLAMNGVALDVNGTVKQDSLKQAAMVDLTYGLHAPSLKTVLYMIPESVVKKADVSAKGEVLINGSLKGMYGEGQMPVATLNVKIKDAAAKYAGLPYGIDHFDADFFSYVDLMRETPSYADLKIFHFQGAHTDVLAEAVVRDLLGDPEIQFKTKSALDLTALAQTFPLQEGVEIKGKVDADLNLHCRLSSLKKQDFGRIRLAGKLDMKELMLRDRVKDFEFTSDASLDFMGNDYLAANAEIRQVALRSPKLTSDIERLKASVRSSNPKDTTRIVSLACKVELNRLKGKLGDSLAVFTRKMSATVNIDPSKVNPVMPQVKLAMETDTLFCRMGQTKIGMDKGGFGLSAEKVSDSLWTPQGIIGFQHLVLRVPEFALPVHVHQTAVTVGEKRITLRNASMQVGHSDITATGVIHDLYGVLKMNQTLKATLELHSHKLDCNQLINSLSAPVDTLKVEADTVSSTAPMELFVIPRNVDAELRTKLDQVTYGKMVFENVCGNVDVRNQAVHLKKLTMRGLDADMQATVVYRARQKARGYAGFDFKLKGINVGKLVDFAPALDTIVPMLRSFKGMVNFEAAAEAVLDSNLNIKIPTLRSAMHIKGDSLVLMDGETFAEISKMLLFKNKKRNVFDSISVNLIVENGNVTVYPFLVQIDRYKAAVGGTQGLDMNFNYHISILKSPIPFKLGLNISGNLDKMKFRLGKAKYKDDVTPVEIRRVDSTRINMGRNIVDDFEKVMRRGGGHLPQKAE
;
A
#
# COMPACT_ATOMS: atom_id res chain seq x y z
N MET A 1 15.32 -44.89 -103.40
CA MET A 1 15.21 -46.15 -102.68
C MET A 1 14.93 -45.97 -101.17
N ASN A 2 13.88 -45.19 -100.77
CA ASN A 2 13.61 -44.89 -99.34
C ASN A 2 12.12 -44.70 -98.92
N ARG A 3 11.18 -44.96 -99.82
CA ARG A 3 9.75 -44.84 -99.48
C ARG A 3 9.12 -46.15 -99.03
N ASN A 4 9.71 -47.28 -99.41
CA ASN A 4 9.14 -48.60 -99.01
C ASN A 4 9.66 -49.09 -97.67
N VAL A 5 10.85 -48.71 -97.24
CA VAL A 5 11.41 -49.06 -95.91
C VAL A 5 10.66 -48.38 -94.81
N HIS A 6 10.23 -47.13 -95.00
CA HIS A 6 9.42 -46.38 -93.97
C HIS A 6 8.00 -46.94 -93.80
N LYS A 7 7.40 -47.49 -94.86
CA LYS A 7 6.07 -48.12 -94.76
C LYS A 7 6.16 -49.46 -94.00
N ILE A 8 7.18 -50.26 -94.32
CA ILE A 8 7.37 -51.58 -93.67
C ILE A 8 7.69 -51.34 -92.19
N PHE A 9 8.51 -50.33 -91.84
CA PHE A 9 8.84 -50.03 -90.46
C PHE A 9 7.60 -49.47 -89.66
N LYS A 10 6.75 -48.68 -90.30
CA LYS A 10 5.48 -48.21 -89.68
C LYS A 10 4.48 -49.37 -89.45
N ILE A 11 4.38 -50.29 -90.49
CA ILE A 11 3.49 -51.47 -90.37
C ILE A 11 4.02 -52.45 -89.31
N SER A 12 5.31 -52.70 -89.21
CA SER A 12 5.92 -53.54 -88.16
C SER A 12 5.81 -52.93 -86.81
N LEU A 13 5.97 -51.57 -86.66
CA LEU A 13 5.78 -50.92 -85.38
C LEU A 13 4.32 -50.95 -84.95
N MET A 14 3.39 -50.84 -85.93
CA MET A 14 1.93 -50.89 -85.65
C MET A 14 1.48 -52.32 -85.29
N THR A 15 2.01 -53.33 -85.93
CA THR A 15 1.73 -54.73 -85.62
C THR A 15 2.35 -55.14 -84.30
N ILE A 16 3.54 -54.69 -83.92
CA ILE A 16 4.15 -54.95 -82.63
C ILE A 16 3.36 -54.24 -81.57
N GLY A 17 2.91 -53.01 -81.83
CA GLY A 17 2.04 -52.24 -80.91
C GLY A 17 0.65 -52.90 -80.66
N THR A 18 0.02 -53.36 -81.79
CA THR A 18 -1.28 -54.07 -81.63
C THR A 18 -1.10 -55.44 -80.98
N LEU A 19 -0.06 -56.16 -81.25
CA LEU A 19 0.25 -57.42 -80.55
C LEU A 19 0.53 -57.18 -79.07
N GLY A 20 1.27 -56.16 -78.74
CA GLY A 20 1.49 -55.76 -77.32
C GLY A 20 0.21 -55.43 -76.62
N VAL A 21 -0.72 -54.68 -77.24
CA VAL A 21 -2.06 -54.37 -76.69
C VAL A 21 -2.89 -55.65 -76.56
N VAL A 22 -2.91 -56.55 -77.52
CA VAL A 22 -3.64 -57.83 -77.43
C VAL A 22 -3.08 -58.73 -76.34
N ILE A 23 -1.78 -58.77 -76.15
CA ILE A 23 -1.14 -59.52 -75.06
C ILE A 23 -1.50 -58.90 -73.73
N LEU A 24 -1.49 -57.58 -73.60
CA LEU A 24 -1.87 -56.89 -72.39
C LEU A 24 -3.33 -57.12 -72.06
N VAL A 25 -4.24 -57.11 -73.05
CA VAL A 25 -5.68 -57.40 -72.83
C VAL A 25 -5.85 -58.87 -72.44
N ALA A 26 -5.14 -59.81 -73.08
CA ALA A 26 -5.22 -61.21 -72.70
C ALA A 26 -4.68 -61.52 -71.32
N ILE A 27 -3.60 -60.87 -70.95
CA ILE A 27 -3.04 -60.95 -69.57
C ILE A 27 -4.06 -60.38 -68.55
N SER A 28 -4.65 -59.24 -68.87
CA SER A 28 -5.68 -58.65 -68.04
C SER A 28 -6.92 -59.52 -67.83
N VAL A 29 -7.42 -60.13 -68.89
CA VAL A 29 -8.53 -61.06 -68.85
C VAL A 29 -8.15 -62.31 -68.06
N ALA A 30 -6.97 -62.86 -68.26
CA ALA A 30 -6.47 -64.04 -67.55
C ALA A 30 -6.36 -63.73 -66.00
N ILE A 31 -5.80 -62.60 -65.66
CA ILE A 31 -5.62 -62.21 -64.32
C ILE A 31 -7.02 -62.05 -63.61
N ASN A 32 -8.00 -61.43 -64.25
CA ASN A 32 -9.36 -61.27 -63.68
C ASN A 32 -10.11 -62.60 -63.57
N PHE A 33 -9.73 -63.61 -64.41
CA PHE A 33 -10.35 -64.95 -64.32
C PHE A 33 -9.72 -65.82 -63.23
N ILE A 34 -8.46 -65.60 -62.92
CA ILE A 34 -7.69 -66.37 -61.93
C ILE A 34 -7.93 -65.80 -60.52
N PHE A 35 -8.01 -64.46 -60.37
CA PHE A 35 -8.10 -63.77 -59.14
C PHE A 35 -9.54 -63.20 -58.88
N THR A 36 -10.49 -64.09 -58.65
CA THR A 36 -11.89 -63.72 -58.32
C THR A 36 -11.96 -63.19 -56.91
N SER A 37 -12.95 -62.30 -56.57
CA SER A 37 -13.19 -61.75 -55.22
C SER A 37 -13.33 -62.87 -54.21
N GLU A 38 -13.96 -64.00 -54.50
CA GLU A 38 -14.15 -65.12 -53.57
C GLU A 38 -12.81 -65.76 -53.12
N LYS A 39 -11.76 -65.69 -53.93
CA LYS A 39 -10.41 -66.20 -53.57
C LYS A 39 -9.55 -65.14 -52.93
N LEU A 40 -9.64 -63.93 -53.45
CA LEU A 40 -8.85 -62.81 -52.96
C LEU A 40 -9.22 -62.34 -51.52
N THR A 41 -10.53 -62.27 -51.26
CA THR A 41 -10.98 -61.76 -49.96
C THR A 41 -10.43 -62.52 -48.74
N PRO A 42 -10.54 -63.85 -48.65
CA PRO A 42 -9.98 -64.59 -47.52
C PRO A 42 -8.43 -64.60 -47.51
N MET A 43 -7.73 -64.50 -48.67
CA MET A 43 -6.28 -64.38 -48.71
C MET A 43 -5.80 -63.06 -48.13
N VAL A 44 -6.39 -61.95 -48.58
CA VAL A 44 -6.06 -60.59 -48.07
C VAL A 44 -6.39 -60.43 -46.57
N LEU A 45 -7.53 -60.97 -46.16
CA LEU A 45 -7.91 -60.98 -44.73
C LEU A 45 -6.93 -61.79 -43.88
N LYS A 46 -6.49 -62.96 -44.35
CA LYS A 46 -5.52 -63.77 -43.60
C LYS A 46 -4.19 -63.05 -43.44
N VAL A 47 -3.65 -62.51 -44.57
CA VAL A 47 -2.36 -61.76 -44.51
C VAL A 47 -2.45 -60.52 -43.67
N ALA A 48 -3.47 -59.70 -43.83
CA ALA A 48 -3.59 -58.47 -43.07
C ALA A 48 -3.76 -58.73 -41.54
N ASN A 49 -4.66 -59.67 -41.19
CA ASN A 49 -4.96 -60.00 -39.82
C ASN A 49 -3.81 -60.72 -39.06
N SER A 50 -2.90 -61.35 -39.76
CA SER A 50 -1.70 -61.91 -39.17
C SER A 50 -0.52 -60.93 -39.07
N SER A 51 -0.53 -59.82 -39.82
CA SER A 51 0.55 -58.82 -39.85
C SER A 51 0.29 -57.60 -39.03
N MET A 52 -0.88 -57.53 -38.36
CA MET A 52 -1.26 -56.35 -37.57
C MET A 52 -1.91 -56.73 -36.21
N ASN A 53 -1.74 -55.92 -35.24
CA ASN A 53 -2.46 -56.00 -33.97
C ASN A 53 -3.87 -55.39 -34.11
N ALA A 54 -4.55 -55.70 -35.19
CA ALA A 54 -5.89 -55.26 -35.51
C ALA A 54 -6.64 -56.37 -36.28
N ARG A 55 -7.96 -56.27 -36.37
CA ARG A 55 -8.80 -57.13 -37.17
C ARG A 55 -9.35 -56.34 -38.34
N LEU A 56 -8.95 -56.68 -39.54
CA LEU A 56 -9.55 -56.17 -40.76
C LEU A 56 -10.72 -57.08 -41.17
N ASN A 57 -11.87 -56.47 -41.40
CA ASN A 57 -13.06 -57.10 -41.96
C ASN A 57 -13.46 -56.34 -43.22
N MET A 58 -13.99 -57.02 -44.21
CA MET A 58 -14.47 -56.40 -45.46
C MET A 58 -15.42 -57.36 -46.20
N GLU A 59 -16.30 -56.78 -47.01
CA GLU A 59 -17.25 -57.55 -47.79
C GLU A 59 -16.53 -58.28 -48.94
N ARG A 60 -15.75 -57.55 -49.74
CA ARG A 60 -15.06 -58.14 -50.92
C ARG A 60 -13.78 -57.42 -51.32
N VAL A 61 -12.91 -58.12 -51.97
CA VAL A 61 -11.71 -57.60 -52.58
C VAL A 61 -11.79 -57.83 -54.09
N GLU A 62 -11.58 -56.79 -54.87
CA GLU A 62 -11.54 -56.80 -56.33
C GLU A 62 -10.17 -56.34 -56.84
N LEU A 63 -9.68 -56.96 -57.97
CA LEU A 63 -8.49 -56.53 -58.59
C LEU A 63 -8.77 -55.40 -59.59
N THR A 64 -8.07 -54.26 -59.45
CA THR A 64 -8.19 -53.10 -60.34
C THR A 64 -6.95 -52.99 -61.20
N PHE A 65 -7.03 -53.56 -62.39
CA PHE A 65 -5.89 -53.51 -63.32
C PHE A 65 -5.96 -52.29 -64.23
N PHE A 66 -7.09 -52.06 -64.88
CA PHE A 66 -7.20 -51.02 -65.93
C PHE A 66 -7.06 -49.58 -65.38
N SER A 67 -7.57 -49.31 -64.16
CA SER A 67 -7.47 -47.98 -63.54
C SER A 67 -6.09 -47.70 -62.92
N THR A 68 -5.26 -48.76 -62.73
CA THR A 68 -3.95 -48.66 -62.08
C THR A 68 -2.78 -49.12 -62.96
N PHE A 69 -3.05 -49.52 -64.26
CA PHE A 69 -2.03 -50.03 -65.23
C PHE A 69 -0.78 -49.13 -65.30
N PRO A 70 0.42 -49.69 -65.33
CA PRO A 70 0.80 -51.10 -65.29
C PRO A 70 0.93 -51.73 -63.88
N ARG A 71 0.30 -51.18 -62.90
CA ARG A 71 0.35 -51.61 -61.50
C ARG A 71 -0.89 -52.41 -61.11
N LEU A 72 -0.78 -53.31 -60.16
CA LEU A 72 -1.91 -54.07 -59.62
C LEU A 72 -2.51 -53.32 -58.44
N GLY A 73 -3.76 -52.93 -58.54
CA GLY A 73 -4.53 -52.36 -57.46
C GLY A 73 -5.50 -53.40 -56.90
N LEU A 74 -5.69 -53.38 -55.58
CA LEU A 74 -6.72 -54.06 -54.82
C LEU A 74 -7.72 -53.06 -54.39
N GLN A 75 -9.00 -53.22 -54.68
CA GLN A 75 -10.11 -52.49 -54.20
C GLN A 75 -10.82 -53.32 -53.16
N LEU A 76 -10.85 -52.81 -51.96
CA LEU A 76 -11.58 -53.37 -50.80
C LEU A 76 -12.90 -52.60 -50.63
N THR A 77 -13.96 -53.31 -50.48
CA THR A 77 -15.30 -52.69 -50.38
C THR A 77 -15.97 -53.02 -49.04
N GLU A 78 -16.62 -52.01 -48.44
CA GLU A 78 -17.32 -52.10 -47.21
C GLU A 78 -16.49 -52.80 -46.12
N GLY A 79 -15.51 -52.12 -45.62
CA GLY A 79 -14.54 -52.66 -44.65
C GLY A 79 -14.40 -51.91 -43.37
N SER A 80 -13.87 -52.58 -42.36
CA SER A 80 -13.54 -51.99 -41.06
C SER A 80 -12.25 -52.55 -40.49
N LEU A 81 -11.47 -51.70 -39.88
CA LEU A 81 -10.24 -52.03 -39.13
C LEU A 81 -10.47 -51.80 -37.65
N VAL A 82 -10.49 -52.89 -36.89
CA VAL A 82 -10.80 -52.90 -35.46
C VAL A 82 -9.51 -53.23 -34.68
N SER A 83 -9.14 -52.35 -33.73
CA SER A 83 -7.98 -52.55 -32.89
C SER A 83 -8.13 -53.76 -31.97
N LYS A 84 -7.04 -54.46 -31.67
CA LYS A 84 -6.97 -55.46 -30.60
C LYS A 84 -6.39 -54.88 -29.29
N ALA A 85 -5.83 -53.68 -29.34
CA ALA A 85 -5.22 -53.01 -28.20
C ALA A 85 -6.25 -52.39 -27.26
N VAL A 86 -7.32 -51.78 -27.77
CA VAL A 86 -8.42 -51.12 -27.03
C VAL A 86 -9.66 -51.96 -27.08
N ARG A 87 -10.42 -52.07 -26.00
CA ARG A 87 -11.73 -52.75 -25.95
C ARG A 87 -12.86 -51.73 -26.05
N ASP A 88 -13.91 -52.04 -26.78
CA ASP A 88 -15.11 -51.20 -26.78
C ASP A 88 -15.83 -51.31 -25.45
N THR A 89 -15.65 -50.30 -24.55
CA THR A 89 -16.14 -50.34 -23.18
C THR A 89 -17.49 -49.62 -22.98
N LEU A 90 -17.97 -48.85 -23.96
CA LEU A 90 -19.12 -47.94 -23.75
C LEU A 90 -20.10 -47.89 -24.94
N TRP A 91 -20.04 -48.87 -25.86
CA TRP A 91 -20.79 -48.84 -27.11
C TRP A 91 -20.43 -47.66 -28.03
N GLU A 92 -19.30 -47.02 -27.76
CA GLU A 92 -18.76 -45.87 -28.52
C GLU A 92 -17.90 -46.32 -29.70
N LYS A 93 -17.74 -47.64 -29.93
CA LYS A 93 -16.86 -48.25 -30.96
C LYS A 93 -15.43 -47.75 -30.85
N THR A 94 -14.93 -47.59 -29.65
CA THR A 94 -13.56 -47.04 -29.37
C THR A 94 -12.44 -47.96 -29.92
N ASP A 95 -12.72 -49.20 -30.18
CA ASP A 95 -11.84 -50.16 -30.82
C ASP A 95 -11.80 -50.04 -32.37
N SER A 96 -12.81 -49.40 -32.98
CA SER A 96 -12.92 -49.26 -34.44
C SER A 96 -12.09 -48.08 -34.92
N LEU A 97 -10.89 -48.35 -35.43
CA LEU A 97 -9.99 -47.33 -35.95
C LEU A 97 -10.46 -46.73 -37.28
N VAL A 98 -10.85 -47.57 -38.23
CA VAL A 98 -11.28 -47.13 -39.58
C VAL A 98 -12.46 -47.95 -40.06
N THR A 99 -13.44 -47.27 -40.62
CA THR A 99 -14.50 -47.86 -41.45
C THR A 99 -14.46 -47.19 -42.82
N PHE A 100 -14.67 -47.90 -43.87
CA PHE A 100 -14.61 -47.37 -45.23
C PHE A 100 -15.58 -48.06 -46.15
N LYS A 101 -16.14 -47.32 -47.09
CA LYS A 101 -16.93 -47.87 -48.16
C LYS A 101 -16.04 -48.42 -49.28
N LYS A 102 -14.95 -47.73 -49.55
CA LYS A 102 -14.01 -48.15 -50.53
C LYS A 102 -12.58 -47.83 -50.07
N CYS A 103 -11.70 -48.84 -50.14
CA CYS A 103 -10.28 -48.72 -49.94
C CYS A 103 -9.52 -49.25 -51.13
N VAL A 104 -8.63 -48.45 -51.71
CA VAL A 104 -7.81 -48.87 -52.88
C VAL A 104 -6.36 -48.95 -52.46
N VAL A 105 -5.77 -50.12 -52.66
CA VAL A 105 -4.38 -50.41 -52.35
C VAL A 105 -3.64 -50.80 -53.65
N VAL A 106 -2.60 -50.05 -53.99
CA VAL A 106 -1.80 -50.35 -55.17
C VAL A 106 -0.42 -50.84 -54.73
N ILE A 107 -0.10 -52.05 -55.14
CA ILE A 107 1.20 -52.68 -54.86
C ILE A 107 1.99 -52.90 -56.17
N HIS A 108 3.33 -53.00 -56.08
CA HIS A 108 4.17 -53.33 -57.17
C HIS A 108 4.41 -54.86 -57.22
N PRO A 109 3.78 -55.59 -58.10
CA PRO A 109 3.78 -57.08 -58.10
C PRO A 109 5.17 -57.70 -58.35
N ILE A 110 6.02 -57.06 -59.07
CA ILE A 110 7.40 -57.53 -59.41
C ILE A 110 8.24 -57.49 -58.10
N ASP A 111 8.11 -56.46 -57.26
CA ASP A 111 8.82 -56.32 -55.98
C ASP A 111 8.46 -57.48 -55.08
N TYR A 112 7.15 -57.84 -55.01
CA TYR A 112 6.70 -58.98 -54.23
C TYR A 112 7.18 -60.35 -54.72
N LEU A 113 7.23 -60.53 -56.06
CA LEU A 113 7.66 -61.79 -56.65
C LEU A 113 9.18 -62.04 -56.47
N TRP A 114 9.99 -61.02 -56.52
CA TRP A 114 11.45 -61.14 -56.45
C TRP A 114 12.03 -60.87 -55.06
N SER A 115 11.51 -59.94 -54.29
CA SER A 115 12.08 -59.61 -53.02
C SER A 115 11.21 -59.96 -51.81
N LYS A 116 9.97 -60.50 -52.05
CA LYS A 116 8.92 -60.73 -51.05
C LYS A 116 8.62 -59.52 -50.18
N LYS A 117 9.03 -58.32 -50.62
CA LYS A 117 8.68 -57.05 -49.95
C LYS A 117 7.40 -56.50 -50.55
N ILE A 118 6.50 -56.05 -49.74
CA ILE A 118 5.25 -55.38 -50.17
C ILE A 118 5.53 -53.89 -50.24
N ASN A 119 5.78 -53.37 -51.44
CA ASN A 119 5.90 -51.93 -51.67
C ASN A 119 4.49 -51.36 -51.94
N LEU A 120 3.93 -50.71 -50.92
CA LEU A 120 2.63 -50.04 -50.99
C LEU A 120 2.77 -48.69 -51.68
N ARG A 121 2.40 -48.59 -52.96
CA ARG A 121 2.63 -47.35 -53.72
C ARG A 121 1.46 -46.34 -53.59
N TYR A 122 0.28 -46.87 -53.37
CA TYR A 122 -0.92 -46.03 -53.21
C TYR A 122 -1.88 -46.67 -52.22
N LEU A 123 -2.34 -45.82 -51.31
CA LEU A 123 -3.44 -46.12 -50.35
C LEU A 123 -4.52 -45.07 -50.54
N GLY A 124 -5.72 -45.45 -50.96
CA GLY A 124 -6.86 -44.53 -51.07
C GLY A 124 -8.03 -45.02 -50.24
N LEU A 125 -8.61 -44.12 -49.44
CA LEU A 125 -9.86 -44.34 -48.70
C LEU A 125 -10.93 -43.40 -49.24
N GLU A 126 -12.14 -43.90 -49.46
CA GLU A 126 -13.27 -43.16 -50.00
C GLU A 126 -14.52 -43.48 -49.16
N ASP A 127 -15.28 -42.46 -48.80
CA ASP A 127 -16.41 -42.55 -47.88
C ASP A 127 -16.01 -43.30 -46.60
N ALA A 128 -15.00 -42.82 -45.91
CA ALA A 128 -14.44 -43.48 -44.75
C ALA A 128 -14.67 -42.66 -43.43
N SER A 129 -14.65 -43.37 -42.33
CA SER A 129 -14.63 -42.78 -41.01
C SER A 129 -13.42 -43.33 -40.23
N VAL A 130 -12.54 -42.43 -39.82
CA VAL A 130 -11.36 -42.73 -38.99
C VAL A 130 -11.61 -42.22 -37.58
N TYR A 131 -11.56 -43.13 -36.61
CA TYR A 131 -11.71 -42.76 -35.19
C TYR A 131 -10.42 -43.16 -34.45
N ALA A 132 -9.51 -42.19 -34.31
CA ALA A 132 -8.29 -42.34 -33.53
C ALA A 132 -8.61 -42.07 -32.07
N TYR A 133 -8.57 -43.07 -31.22
CA TYR A 133 -8.90 -43.00 -29.82
C TYR A 133 -7.74 -43.45 -28.94
N ARG A 134 -7.42 -42.65 -27.93
CA ARG A 134 -6.49 -43.01 -26.86
C ARG A 134 -7.24 -42.99 -25.52
N GLU A 135 -7.09 -44.10 -24.80
CA GLU A 135 -7.65 -44.22 -23.46
C GLU A 135 -6.80 -43.47 -22.43
N LYS A 136 -7.41 -43.08 -21.31
CA LYS A 136 -6.70 -42.52 -20.19
C LYS A 136 -5.74 -43.55 -19.60
N GLY A 137 -4.44 -43.27 -19.64
CA GLY A 137 -3.38 -44.22 -19.27
C GLY A 137 -2.53 -44.71 -20.47
N GLY A 138 -2.75 -44.16 -21.69
CA GLY A 138 -1.84 -44.23 -22.83
C GLY A 138 -2.10 -45.30 -23.86
N VAL A 139 -3.08 -46.18 -23.69
CA VAL A 139 -3.40 -47.21 -24.73
C VAL A 139 -4.23 -46.61 -25.86
N ALA A 140 -3.78 -46.81 -27.10
CA ALA A 140 -4.42 -46.22 -28.27
C ALA A 140 -4.92 -47.29 -29.27
N ASN A 141 -6.04 -47.00 -29.95
CA ASN A 141 -6.60 -47.92 -30.95
C ASN A 141 -5.79 -47.93 -32.28
N TRP A 142 -4.91 -46.95 -32.47
CA TRP A 142 -3.99 -46.91 -33.61
C TRP A 142 -2.67 -47.66 -33.37
N ASP A 143 -2.48 -48.29 -32.19
CA ASP A 143 -1.34 -49.16 -31.88
C ASP A 143 -1.55 -50.52 -32.54
N ILE A 144 -1.56 -50.52 -33.91
CA ILE A 144 -1.82 -51.66 -34.74
C ILE A 144 -0.53 -52.35 -35.20
N ALA A 145 0.63 -51.85 -34.86
CA ALA A 145 1.90 -52.49 -35.13
C ALA A 145 2.01 -53.84 -34.39
N PRO A 146 2.64 -54.86 -34.99
CA PRO A 146 2.87 -56.11 -34.27
C PRO A 146 3.66 -55.85 -33.01
N THR A 147 3.20 -56.30 -31.88
CA THR A 147 3.99 -56.28 -30.63
C THR A 147 5.04 -57.40 -30.76
N ASP A 148 6.35 -57.02 -30.69
CA ASP A 148 7.45 -57.98 -30.53
C ASP A 148 7.31 -58.64 -29.13
N THR A 149 6.41 -59.58 -28.99
CA THR A 149 6.45 -60.53 -27.89
C THR A 149 7.69 -61.40 -28.13
N VAL A 150 8.67 -61.34 -27.24
CA VAL A 150 9.72 -62.34 -27.11
C VAL A 150 9.03 -63.66 -26.93
N ALA A 151 8.92 -64.41 -28.06
CA ALA A 151 8.39 -65.78 -28.01
C ALA A 151 9.45 -66.66 -27.37
N GLU A 152 9.09 -67.24 -26.24
CA GLU A 152 9.70 -68.45 -25.77
C GLU A 152 9.64 -69.52 -26.86
N VAL A 153 10.79 -70.10 -27.14
CA VAL A 153 10.98 -71.13 -28.09
C VAL A 153 10.16 -72.32 -27.70
N ASP A 154 9.13 -72.70 -28.46
CA ASP A 154 8.70 -74.10 -28.59
C ASP A 154 8.42 -74.48 -30.05
N THR A 155 9.12 -75.51 -30.39
CA THR A 155 9.18 -76.19 -31.71
C THR A 155 7.84 -76.61 -32.22
N LEU A 156 7.50 -76.17 -33.47
CA LEU A 156 7.10 -77.12 -34.59
C LEU A 156 6.84 -76.30 -35.84
N GLU A 157 7.38 -76.81 -36.96
CA GLU A 157 7.39 -76.20 -38.29
C GLU A 157 6.01 -75.82 -38.83
N GLU A 158 5.74 -74.51 -39.00
CA GLU A 158 4.95 -73.96 -40.09
C GLU A 158 5.73 -72.79 -40.70
N LYS A 159 5.85 -72.76 -42.00
CA LYS A 159 6.57 -71.75 -42.77
C LYS A 159 5.97 -70.35 -42.41
N ALA A 160 6.61 -69.65 -41.53
CA ALA A 160 6.31 -68.28 -41.21
C ALA A 160 6.44 -67.41 -42.46
N VAL A 161 5.40 -66.77 -42.89
CA VAL A 161 5.46 -65.67 -43.84
C VAL A 161 6.36 -64.58 -43.21
N ALA A 162 7.52 -64.32 -43.88
CA ALA A 162 8.50 -63.34 -43.38
C ALA A 162 7.81 -61.97 -43.03
N PRO A 163 8.14 -61.37 -41.94
CA PRO A 163 7.51 -60.11 -41.58
C PRO A 163 7.77 -59.07 -42.67
N VAL A 164 6.73 -58.31 -43.02
CA VAL A 164 6.80 -57.19 -43.98
C VAL A 164 7.73 -56.11 -43.42
N SER A 165 9.00 -56.15 -43.77
CA SER A 165 10.03 -55.37 -43.13
C SER A 165 10.19 -53.89 -43.61
N GLU A 166 9.59 -53.52 -44.73
CA GLU A 166 9.59 -52.15 -45.26
C GLU A 166 8.33 -51.91 -46.12
N ILE A 167 7.46 -50.98 -45.61
CA ILE A 167 6.32 -50.46 -46.39
C ILE A 167 6.70 -49.07 -46.90
N GLU A 168 6.90 -48.95 -48.23
CA GLU A 168 7.16 -47.66 -48.87
C GLU A 168 5.86 -47.16 -49.52
N ILE A 169 5.21 -46.15 -48.92
CA ILE A 169 3.97 -45.58 -49.45
C ILE A 169 4.30 -44.30 -50.21
N ASN A 170 4.07 -44.30 -51.52
CA ASN A 170 4.33 -43.14 -52.36
C ASN A 170 3.15 -42.16 -52.45
N ARG A 171 1.92 -42.63 -52.28
CA ARG A 171 0.72 -41.77 -52.38
C ARG A 171 -0.38 -42.28 -51.44
N VAL A 172 -0.93 -41.33 -50.62
CA VAL A 172 -2.12 -41.57 -49.81
C VAL A 172 -3.19 -40.60 -50.24
N ALA A 173 -4.41 -41.10 -50.44
CA ALA A 173 -5.57 -40.27 -50.73
C ALA A 173 -6.74 -40.62 -49.81
N LEU A 174 -7.28 -39.62 -49.21
CA LEU A 174 -8.55 -39.69 -48.51
C LEU A 174 -9.59 -38.89 -49.28
N LYS A 175 -10.79 -39.41 -49.49
CA LYS A 175 -11.89 -38.70 -50.11
C LYS A 175 -13.11 -38.84 -49.27
N GLN A 176 -13.76 -37.72 -48.98
CA GLN A 176 -15.01 -37.68 -48.19
C GLN A 176 -14.86 -38.48 -46.91
N THR A 177 -13.79 -38.27 -46.18
CA THR A 177 -13.44 -39.03 -44.98
C THR A 177 -13.72 -38.20 -43.72
N ASP A 178 -14.47 -38.76 -42.79
CA ASP A 178 -14.61 -38.19 -41.48
C ASP A 178 -13.50 -38.69 -40.56
N VAL A 179 -12.79 -37.79 -39.90
CA VAL A 179 -11.71 -38.14 -38.98
C VAL A 179 -12.01 -37.57 -37.59
N ILE A 180 -11.99 -38.42 -36.59
CA ILE A 180 -12.11 -38.04 -35.18
C ILE A 180 -10.84 -38.48 -34.46
N PHE A 181 -10.23 -37.57 -33.75
CA PHE A 181 -9.12 -37.80 -32.82
C PHE A 181 -9.60 -37.50 -31.43
N ASP A 182 -9.68 -38.50 -30.55
CA ASP A 182 -10.13 -38.40 -29.16
C ASP A 182 -9.02 -38.93 -28.23
N ASP A 183 -8.17 -38.05 -27.79
CA ASP A 183 -7.08 -38.36 -26.85
C ASP A 183 -7.54 -37.96 -25.44
N ARG A 184 -8.06 -38.94 -24.68
CA ARG A 184 -8.54 -38.72 -23.30
C ARG A 184 -7.39 -38.57 -22.31
N ASP A 185 -6.17 -38.97 -22.67
CA ASP A 185 -4.98 -38.81 -21.83
C ASP A 185 -4.50 -37.35 -21.81
N THR A 186 -4.36 -36.75 -22.98
CA THR A 186 -3.98 -35.32 -23.13
C THR A 186 -5.19 -34.39 -23.15
N ARG A 187 -6.41 -34.92 -23.07
CA ARG A 187 -7.69 -34.16 -23.14
C ARG A 187 -7.85 -33.35 -24.43
N VAL A 188 -7.38 -33.89 -25.52
CA VAL A 188 -7.49 -33.30 -26.84
C VAL A 188 -8.58 -34.02 -27.62
N TYR A 189 -9.53 -33.26 -28.15
CA TYR A 189 -10.52 -33.78 -29.08
C TYR A 189 -10.52 -32.96 -30.37
N ALA A 190 -10.37 -33.63 -31.51
CA ALA A 190 -10.48 -33.02 -32.84
C ALA A 190 -11.42 -33.81 -33.72
N SER A 191 -12.24 -33.11 -34.48
CA SER A 191 -13.12 -33.76 -35.48
C SER A 191 -13.03 -33.02 -36.80
N LEU A 192 -12.74 -33.77 -37.88
CA LEU A 192 -12.72 -33.32 -39.26
C LEU A 192 -13.89 -33.94 -39.97
N LYS A 193 -14.74 -33.19 -40.63
CA LYS A 193 -15.83 -33.63 -41.45
C LYS A 193 -15.48 -33.45 -42.93
N ASN A 194 -15.81 -34.46 -43.72
CA ASN A 194 -15.60 -34.49 -45.19
C ASN A 194 -14.16 -34.13 -45.57
N ALA A 195 -13.20 -34.74 -44.87
CA ALA A 195 -11.77 -34.51 -45.16
C ALA A 195 -11.37 -35.14 -46.47
N ASN A 196 -10.67 -34.38 -47.31
CA ASN A 196 -10.03 -34.84 -48.52
C ASN A 196 -8.51 -34.59 -48.34
N LEU A 197 -7.71 -35.62 -48.57
CA LEU A 197 -6.26 -35.59 -48.49
C LEU A 197 -5.66 -36.23 -49.70
N GLU A 198 -4.72 -35.56 -50.32
CA GLU A 198 -3.82 -36.15 -51.29
C GLU A 198 -2.38 -35.92 -50.84
N LEU A 199 -1.71 -36.96 -50.45
CA LEU A 199 -0.30 -36.98 -50.08
C LEU A 199 0.48 -37.77 -51.09
N LYS A 200 1.46 -37.14 -51.75
CA LYS A 200 2.44 -37.79 -52.65
C LYS A 200 3.82 -37.74 -52.03
N ALA A 201 4.42 -38.88 -51.78
CA ALA A 201 5.77 -38.96 -51.23
C ALA A 201 6.72 -39.60 -52.30
N SER A 202 7.87 -39.01 -52.49
CA SER A 202 8.89 -39.48 -53.41
C SER A 202 10.27 -39.43 -52.80
N LEU A 203 10.89 -40.56 -52.63
CA LEU A 203 12.26 -40.65 -52.14
C LEU A 203 13.22 -40.75 -53.34
N LYS A 204 14.00 -39.70 -53.56
CA LYS A 204 15.06 -39.69 -54.65
C LYS A 204 16.41 -39.48 -53.99
N LYS A 205 17.22 -40.53 -53.95
CA LYS A 205 18.50 -40.56 -53.24
C LYS A 205 18.25 -40.20 -51.77
N ASP A 206 18.69 -39.00 -51.35
CA ASP A 206 18.65 -38.53 -49.97
C ASP A 206 17.53 -37.50 -49.68
N HIS A 207 16.71 -37.17 -50.70
CA HIS A 207 15.62 -36.24 -50.65
C HIS A 207 14.28 -36.95 -50.58
N LEU A 208 13.53 -36.74 -49.48
CA LEU A 208 12.15 -37.12 -49.34
C LEU A 208 11.28 -35.90 -49.65
N MET A 209 10.69 -35.90 -50.84
CA MET A 209 9.71 -34.87 -51.21
C MET A 209 8.31 -35.36 -50.93
N MET A 210 7.53 -34.52 -50.29
CA MET A 210 6.12 -34.75 -49.98
C MET A 210 5.29 -33.55 -50.45
N GLU A 211 4.34 -33.85 -51.33
CA GLU A 211 3.33 -32.88 -51.78
C GLU A 211 2.02 -33.26 -51.07
N THR A 212 1.45 -32.30 -50.38
CA THR A 212 0.21 -32.51 -49.61
C THR A 212 -0.84 -31.49 -50.03
N GLU A 213 -2.00 -31.98 -50.42
CA GLU A 213 -3.21 -31.20 -50.60
C GLU A 213 -4.28 -31.77 -49.66
N PHE A 214 -4.80 -30.94 -48.78
CA PHE A 214 -5.80 -31.32 -47.79
C PHE A 214 -6.93 -30.30 -47.78
N SER A 215 -8.16 -30.77 -47.64
CA SER A 215 -9.32 -29.91 -47.41
C SER A 215 -10.32 -30.61 -46.51
N ASN A 216 -11.09 -29.83 -45.75
CA ASN A 216 -12.21 -30.33 -44.95
C ASN A 216 -13.34 -29.30 -44.90
N GLU A 217 -14.56 -29.74 -44.63
CA GLU A 217 -15.70 -28.83 -44.46
C GLU A 217 -15.81 -28.24 -43.06
N ASN A 218 -15.58 -29.10 -42.04
CA ASN A 218 -15.71 -28.68 -40.65
C ASN A 218 -14.59 -29.27 -39.79
N LEU A 219 -13.84 -28.41 -39.13
CA LEU A 219 -12.86 -28.73 -38.10
C LEU A 219 -13.39 -28.27 -36.75
N LEU A 220 -13.46 -29.20 -35.81
CA LEU A 220 -13.69 -28.91 -34.40
C LEU A 220 -12.44 -29.27 -33.62
N PHE A 221 -12.03 -28.41 -32.67
CA PHE A 221 -10.90 -28.71 -31.82
C PHE A 221 -11.16 -28.24 -30.38
N TRP A 222 -11.01 -29.17 -29.48
CA TRP A 222 -11.16 -28.96 -28.04
C TRP A 222 -9.87 -29.32 -27.33
N GLN A 223 -9.50 -28.54 -26.33
CA GLN A 223 -8.39 -28.84 -25.44
C GLN A 223 -8.80 -28.50 -24.01
N ASP A 224 -8.57 -29.41 -23.07
CA ASP A 224 -8.93 -29.28 -21.66
C ASP A 224 -10.39 -28.84 -21.43
N GLY A 225 -11.30 -29.31 -22.29
CA GLY A 225 -12.73 -28.98 -22.20
C GLY A 225 -13.13 -27.62 -22.78
N GLN A 226 -12.17 -26.87 -23.34
CA GLN A 226 -12.42 -25.61 -24.04
C GLN A 226 -12.49 -25.81 -25.55
N LEU A 227 -13.50 -25.27 -26.19
CA LEU A 227 -13.66 -25.25 -27.64
C LEU A 227 -12.76 -24.15 -28.22
N LEU A 228 -11.63 -24.51 -28.79
CA LEU A 228 -10.67 -23.59 -29.39
C LEU A 228 -10.94 -23.33 -30.89
N VAL A 229 -11.44 -24.32 -31.62
CA VAL A 229 -11.80 -24.19 -33.02
C VAL A 229 -13.20 -24.74 -33.25
N ASN A 230 -14.07 -23.94 -33.85
CA ASN A 230 -15.49 -24.30 -34.04
C ASN A 230 -15.89 -24.18 -35.52
N LYS A 231 -16.12 -25.34 -36.13
CA LYS A 231 -16.67 -25.48 -37.50
C LYS A 231 -15.90 -24.66 -38.55
N ILE A 232 -14.56 -24.84 -38.60
CA ILE A 232 -13.71 -24.18 -39.59
C ILE A 232 -13.51 -25.08 -40.79
N ALA A 233 -13.81 -24.59 -41.99
CA ALA A 233 -13.34 -25.19 -43.23
C ALA A 233 -11.85 -24.84 -43.43
N ALA A 234 -11.01 -25.83 -43.64
CA ALA A 234 -9.58 -25.63 -43.83
C ALA A 234 -9.10 -26.30 -45.14
N GLU A 235 -8.19 -25.62 -45.79
CA GLU A 235 -7.49 -26.13 -46.97
C GLU A 235 -5.99 -25.98 -46.73
N LEU A 236 -5.22 -27.04 -46.90
CA LEU A 236 -3.76 -27.04 -46.81
C LEU A 236 -3.14 -27.49 -48.10
N LYS A 237 -2.26 -26.69 -48.63
CA LYS A 237 -1.37 -27.11 -49.76
C LYS A 237 0.05 -26.88 -49.32
N THR A 238 0.90 -27.89 -49.42
CA THR A 238 2.32 -27.78 -49.06
C THR A 238 3.19 -28.73 -49.83
N THR A 239 4.40 -28.27 -50.15
CA THR A 239 5.47 -29.10 -50.67
C THR A 239 6.62 -29.11 -49.66
N LEU A 240 6.86 -30.26 -49.07
CA LEU A 240 7.94 -30.50 -48.12
C LEU A 240 9.08 -31.24 -48.82
N ASP A 241 10.30 -30.77 -48.66
CA ASP A 241 11.52 -31.41 -49.13
C ASP A 241 12.46 -31.63 -47.95
N LEU A 242 12.58 -32.89 -47.54
CA LEU A 242 13.46 -33.30 -46.45
C LEU A 242 14.75 -33.93 -47.04
N ASN A 243 15.86 -33.23 -46.89
CA ASN A 243 17.17 -33.82 -47.14
C ASN A 243 17.62 -34.63 -45.91
N ARG A 244 17.61 -35.96 -46.04
CA ARG A 244 17.90 -36.89 -44.93
C ARG A 244 19.36 -36.86 -44.46
N VAL A 245 20.30 -36.47 -45.34
CA VAL A 245 21.72 -36.38 -44.99
C VAL A 245 22.02 -35.11 -44.20
N SER A 246 21.48 -33.99 -44.65
CA SER A 246 21.73 -32.70 -44.00
C SER A 246 20.72 -32.39 -42.89
N GLY A 247 19.65 -33.17 -42.73
CA GLY A 247 18.56 -32.91 -41.81
C GLY A 247 17.77 -31.61 -42.11
N MET A 248 17.83 -31.15 -43.37
CA MET A 248 17.17 -29.90 -43.78
C MET A 248 15.79 -30.20 -44.36
N LEU A 249 14.78 -29.62 -43.70
CA LEU A 249 13.40 -29.59 -44.18
C LEU A 249 13.12 -28.25 -44.85
N SER A 250 12.70 -28.29 -46.11
CA SER A 250 12.26 -27.10 -46.86
C SER A 250 10.73 -27.14 -47.03
N LEU A 251 10.08 -26.07 -46.66
CA LEU A 251 8.66 -25.81 -46.89
C LEU A 251 8.54 -24.88 -48.09
N ARG A 252 7.83 -25.33 -49.13
CA ARG A 252 7.59 -24.54 -50.35
C ARG A 252 6.11 -24.53 -50.66
N ASP A 253 5.62 -23.41 -51.13
CA ASP A 253 4.22 -23.23 -51.52
C ASP A 253 3.24 -23.71 -50.46
N THR A 254 3.64 -23.52 -49.18
CA THR A 254 2.81 -23.93 -48.03
C THR A 254 1.76 -22.88 -47.78
N ARG A 255 0.51 -23.25 -48.04
CA ARG A 255 -0.65 -22.39 -47.84
C ARG A 255 -1.71 -23.14 -47.05
N LEU A 256 -2.08 -22.57 -45.91
CA LEU A 256 -3.21 -23.01 -45.11
C LEU A 256 -4.31 -21.96 -45.18
N ALA A 257 -5.44 -22.29 -45.76
CA ALA A 257 -6.59 -21.43 -45.81
C ALA A 257 -7.65 -21.93 -44.82
N MET A 258 -8.23 -21.05 -44.04
CA MET A 258 -9.27 -21.38 -43.06
C MET A 258 -10.35 -20.34 -43.16
N ASN A 259 -11.60 -20.74 -43.50
CA ASN A 259 -12.76 -19.84 -43.61
C ASN A 259 -12.46 -18.54 -44.42
N GLY A 260 -11.64 -18.60 -45.44
CA GLY A 260 -11.25 -17.46 -46.29
C GLY A 260 -10.02 -16.70 -45.80
N VAL A 261 -9.44 -17.06 -44.65
CA VAL A 261 -8.14 -16.55 -44.19
C VAL A 261 -7.06 -17.45 -44.69
N ALA A 262 -6.07 -16.95 -45.42
CA ALA A 262 -4.94 -17.72 -45.93
C ALA A 262 -3.68 -17.41 -45.12
N LEU A 263 -2.99 -18.47 -44.70
CA LEU A 263 -1.69 -18.43 -44.06
C LEU A 263 -0.68 -19.10 -45.01
N ASP A 264 0.26 -18.33 -45.51
CA ASP A 264 1.37 -18.80 -46.32
C ASP A 264 2.62 -18.96 -45.44
N VAL A 265 3.30 -20.09 -45.48
CA VAL A 265 4.54 -20.34 -44.75
C VAL A 265 5.58 -20.96 -45.68
N ASN A 266 6.74 -20.32 -45.83
CA ASN A 266 7.81 -20.84 -46.70
C ASN A 266 9.17 -20.70 -46.00
N GLY A 267 10.09 -21.60 -46.32
CA GLY A 267 11.45 -21.50 -45.81
C GLY A 267 12.08 -22.84 -45.49
N THR A 268 13.05 -22.81 -44.59
CA THR A 268 13.85 -24.00 -44.25
C THR A 268 14.02 -24.15 -42.74
N VAL A 269 14.04 -25.42 -42.31
CA VAL A 269 14.40 -25.82 -40.96
C VAL A 269 15.49 -26.89 -41.07
N LYS A 270 16.67 -26.64 -40.53
CA LYS A 270 17.77 -27.58 -40.53
C LYS A 270 18.10 -28.02 -39.13
N GLN A 271 17.94 -29.29 -38.83
CA GLN A 271 18.29 -29.87 -37.56
C GLN A 271 19.81 -29.99 -37.37
N ASP A 272 20.34 -29.53 -36.26
CA ASP A 272 21.71 -29.76 -35.80
C ASP A 272 21.69 -30.82 -34.71
N SER A 273 21.96 -32.08 -35.14
CA SER A 273 21.90 -33.24 -34.23
C SER A 273 22.95 -33.20 -33.12
N LEU A 274 24.02 -32.42 -33.27
CA LEU A 274 25.11 -32.29 -32.30
C LEU A 274 24.72 -31.27 -31.20
N LYS A 275 23.87 -30.31 -31.52
CA LYS A 275 23.50 -29.22 -30.61
C LYS A 275 22.09 -29.32 -30.04
N GLN A 276 21.33 -30.36 -30.40
CA GLN A 276 19.88 -30.44 -30.08
C GLN A 276 19.11 -29.15 -30.45
N ALA A 277 19.51 -28.51 -31.54
CA ALA A 277 18.99 -27.24 -32.01
C ALA A 277 18.62 -27.33 -33.50
N ALA A 278 17.81 -26.40 -33.97
CA ALA A 278 17.46 -26.31 -35.38
C ALA A 278 17.73 -24.88 -35.90
N MET A 279 18.38 -24.80 -37.07
CA MET A 279 18.48 -23.55 -37.81
C MET A 279 17.16 -23.33 -38.56
N VAL A 280 16.46 -22.23 -38.23
CA VAL A 280 15.18 -21.85 -38.79
C VAL A 280 15.37 -20.65 -39.71
N ASP A 281 14.84 -20.69 -40.92
CA ASP A 281 14.68 -19.54 -41.82
C ASP A 281 13.30 -19.67 -42.47
N LEU A 282 12.29 -19.10 -41.80
CA LEU A 282 10.89 -19.16 -42.22
C LEU A 282 10.37 -17.75 -42.48
N THR A 283 9.54 -17.64 -43.51
CA THR A 283 8.69 -16.49 -43.76
C THR A 283 7.24 -16.92 -43.69
N TYR A 284 6.42 -16.07 -43.10
CA TYR A 284 4.99 -16.32 -43.00
C TYR A 284 4.19 -15.10 -43.44
N GLY A 285 3.03 -15.34 -43.98
CA GLY A 285 2.10 -14.31 -44.37
C GLY A 285 0.66 -14.78 -44.15
N LEU A 286 -0.15 -13.97 -43.47
CA LEU A 286 -1.56 -14.20 -43.28
C LEU A 286 -2.32 -13.09 -43.99
N HIS A 287 -3.24 -13.48 -44.81
CA HIS A 287 -4.13 -12.58 -45.54
C HIS A 287 -5.57 -12.95 -45.23
N ALA A 288 -6.28 -11.98 -44.63
CA ALA A 288 -7.71 -12.08 -44.45
C ALA A 288 -8.40 -10.92 -45.17
N PRO A 289 -9.18 -11.20 -46.23
CA PRO A 289 -9.84 -10.18 -47.04
C PRO A 289 -10.97 -9.48 -46.30
N SER A 290 -11.38 -10.00 -45.15
CA SER A 290 -12.40 -9.39 -44.32
C SER A 290 -12.15 -9.65 -42.83
N LEU A 291 -12.21 -8.59 -42.04
CA LEU A 291 -12.17 -8.67 -40.58
C LEU A 291 -13.24 -9.62 -40.04
N LYS A 292 -14.40 -9.71 -40.72
CA LYS A 292 -15.46 -10.66 -40.37
C LYS A 292 -14.98 -12.08 -40.32
N THR A 293 -14.18 -12.54 -41.32
CA THR A 293 -13.62 -13.89 -41.34
C THR A 293 -12.69 -14.17 -40.16
N VAL A 294 -11.87 -13.19 -39.75
CA VAL A 294 -11.01 -13.28 -38.57
C VAL A 294 -11.84 -13.42 -37.30
N LEU A 295 -12.87 -12.60 -37.15
CA LEU A 295 -13.76 -12.63 -35.97
C LEU A 295 -14.47 -13.98 -35.83
N TYR A 296 -14.85 -14.63 -36.94
CA TYR A 296 -15.46 -15.96 -36.93
C TYR A 296 -14.50 -17.07 -36.48
N MET A 297 -13.19 -16.85 -36.57
CA MET A 297 -12.19 -17.81 -36.10
C MET A 297 -12.02 -17.72 -34.55
N ILE A 298 -12.39 -16.61 -33.93
CA ILE A 298 -12.31 -16.46 -32.49
C ILE A 298 -13.40 -17.32 -31.82
N PRO A 299 -13.08 -18.08 -30.75
CA PRO A 299 -14.06 -18.90 -30.04
C PRO A 299 -15.25 -18.10 -29.50
N GLU A 300 -16.45 -18.70 -29.47
CA GLU A 300 -17.66 -18.03 -28.95
C GLU A 300 -17.61 -17.70 -27.47
N SER A 301 -16.72 -18.35 -26.72
CA SER A 301 -16.41 -17.99 -25.33
C SER A 301 -15.82 -16.60 -25.18
N VAL A 302 -15.20 -16.07 -26.25
CA VAL A 302 -14.58 -14.74 -26.29
C VAL A 302 -15.47 -13.73 -27.00
N VAL A 303 -16.12 -14.13 -28.12
CA VAL A 303 -16.97 -13.25 -28.93
C VAL A 303 -18.26 -13.99 -29.30
N LYS A 304 -19.41 -13.47 -28.87
CA LYS A 304 -20.73 -13.98 -29.32
C LYS A 304 -20.93 -13.65 -30.80
N LYS A 305 -20.93 -14.63 -31.67
CA LYS A 305 -20.88 -14.47 -33.14
C LYS A 305 -22.17 -14.01 -33.81
N ALA A 306 -23.30 -14.03 -33.07
CA ALA A 306 -24.57 -13.62 -33.62
C ALA A 306 -24.55 -12.11 -33.91
N ASP A 307 -24.83 -11.73 -35.16
CA ASP A 307 -25.09 -10.36 -35.60
C ASP A 307 -23.89 -9.39 -35.63
N VAL A 308 -22.67 -9.88 -35.93
CA VAL A 308 -21.51 -9.01 -36.19
C VAL A 308 -21.41 -8.74 -37.69
N SER A 309 -21.53 -7.48 -38.08
CA SER A 309 -21.10 -6.99 -39.40
C SER A 309 -19.68 -6.43 -39.28
N ALA A 310 -18.76 -6.93 -40.09
CA ALA A 310 -17.39 -6.41 -40.12
C ALA A 310 -16.84 -6.41 -41.54
N LYS A 311 -16.06 -5.40 -41.87
CA LYS A 311 -15.33 -5.21 -43.12
C LYS A 311 -13.90 -4.82 -42.84
N GLY A 312 -13.05 -4.80 -43.83
CA GLY A 312 -11.64 -4.38 -43.72
C GLY A 312 -10.70 -5.54 -43.97
N GLU A 313 -9.56 -5.23 -44.53
CA GLU A 313 -8.50 -6.18 -44.89
C GLU A 313 -7.47 -6.30 -43.74
N VAL A 314 -7.05 -7.54 -43.46
CA VAL A 314 -5.99 -7.83 -42.47
C VAL A 314 -4.85 -8.56 -43.14
N LEU A 315 -3.67 -7.95 -43.11
CA LEU A 315 -2.44 -8.50 -43.64
C LEU A 315 -1.42 -8.64 -42.49
N ILE A 316 -0.95 -9.87 -42.27
CA ILE A 316 0.12 -10.12 -41.30
C ILE A 316 1.24 -10.82 -42.08
N ASN A 317 2.45 -10.34 -41.99
CA ASN A 317 3.61 -11.06 -42.56
C ASN A 317 4.82 -10.88 -41.65
N GLY A 318 5.75 -11.82 -41.78
CA GLY A 318 6.95 -11.78 -40.96
C GLY A 318 7.93 -12.90 -41.28
N SER A 319 8.94 -13.02 -40.46
CA SER A 319 9.96 -14.06 -40.58
C SER A 319 10.46 -14.53 -39.21
N LEU A 320 10.95 -15.77 -39.20
CA LEU A 320 11.68 -16.37 -38.08
C LEU A 320 13.04 -16.83 -38.59
N LYS A 321 14.13 -16.22 -38.08
CA LYS A 321 15.49 -16.52 -38.59
C LYS A 321 16.47 -16.71 -37.45
N GLY A 322 17.19 -17.83 -37.45
CA GLY A 322 18.21 -18.13 -36.44
C GLY A 322 18.11 -19.52 -35.86
N MET A 323 18.88 -19.77 -34.83
CA MET A 323 18.87 -21.05 -34.12
C MET A 323 17.71 -21.15 -33.14
N TYR A 324 17.04 -22.30 -33.12
CA TYR A 324 16.01 -22.67 -32.18
C TYR A 324 16.45 -23.92 -31.39
N GLY A 325 16.56 -23.82 -30.07
CA GLY A 325 16.98 -24.91 -29.21
C GLY A 325 17.08 -24.49 -27.75
N GLU A 326 17.67 -25.32 -26.90
CA GLU A 326 17.86 -24.99 -25.51
C GLU A 326 18.72 -23.72 -25.36
N GLY A 327 18.16 -22.68 -24.79
CA GLY A 327 18.80 -21.38 -24.61
C GLY A 327 19.02 -20.55 -25.88
N GLN A 328 18.47 -20.97 -27.05
CA GLN A 328 18.57 -20.28 -28.34
C GLN A 328 17.17 -20.04 -28.93
N MET A 329 16.91 -18.82 -29.39
CA MET A 329 15.65 -18.45 -30.03
C MET A 329 15.92 -17.67 -31.32
N PRO A 330 15.20 -17.96 -32.42
CA PRO A 330 15.35 -17.23 -33.65
C PRO A 330 14.84 -15.79 -33.49
N VAL A 331 15.39 -14.89 -34.28
CA VAL A 331 14.89 -13.53 -34.44
C VAL A 331 13.56 -13.59 -35.16
N ALA A 332 12.56 -12.92 -34.60
CA ALA A 332 11.23 -12.82 -35.15
C ALA A 332 10.95 -11.40 -35.69
N THR A 333 10.39 -11.32 -36.88
CA THR A 333 9.78 -10.08 -37.39
C THR A 333 8.28 -10.29 -37.56
N LEU A 334 7.52 -9.26 -37.28
CA LEU A 334 6.06 -9.24 -37.44
C LEU A 334 5.65 -7.88 -38.03
N ASN A 335 4.92 -7.92 -39.13
CA ASN A 335 4.31 -6.76 -39.75
C ASN A 335 2.80 -7.00 -39.85
N VAL A 336 2.01 -6.12 -39.25
CA VAL A 336 0.55 -6.17 -39.23
C VAL A 336 0.01 -4.95 -39.92
N LYS A 337 -0.82 -5.10 -40.91
CA LYS A 337 -1.54 -4.02 -41.58
C LYS A 337 -3.02 -4.35 -41.60
N ILE A 338 -3.77 -3.43 -41.04
CA ILE A 338 -5.23 -3.43 -41.07
C ILE A 338 -5.67 -2.18 -41.84
N LYS A 339 -6.55 -2.35 -42.81
CA LYS A 339 -7.00 -1.26 -43.68
C LYS A 339 -8.51 -1.21 -43.74
N ASP A 340 -9.06 0.00 -43.64
CA ASP A 340 -10.48 0.32 -43.78
C ASP A 340 -11.37 -0.64 -42.99
N ALA A 341 -10.91 -1.05 -41.83
CA ALA A 341 -11.67 -1.96 -41.00
C ALA A 341 -12.80 -1.24 -40.30
N ALA A 342 -13.97 -1.86 -40.29
CA ALA A 342 -15.12 -1.42 -39.52
C ALA A 342 -15.84 -2.63 -38.97
N ALA A 343 -16.44 -2.48 -37.81
CA ALA A 343 -17.16 -3.56 -37.15
C ALA A 343 -18.35 -3.01 -36.35
N LYS A 344 -19.51 -3.66 -36.47
CA LYS A 344 -20.70 -3.35 -35.70
C LYS A 344 -21.35 -4.63 -35.19
N TYR A 345 -21.66 -4.63 -33.92
CA TYR A 345 -22.42 -5.68 -33.27
C TYR A 345 -23.86 -5.19 -33.06
N ALA A 346 -24.86 -5.97 -33.47
CA ALA A 346 -26.27 -5.55 -33.45
C ALA A 346 -26.81 -5.19 -32.07
N GLY A 347 -26.25 -5.80 -31.03
CA GLY A 347 -26.61 -5.54 -29.62
C GLY A 347 -25.92 -4.32 -28.99
N LEU A 348 -25.02 -3.63 -29.70
CA LEU A 348 -24.31 -2.45 -29.18
C LEU A 348 -24.78 -1.16 -29.86
N PRO A 349 -24.89 -0.05 -29.12
CA PRO A 349 -25.40 1.22 -29.68
C PRO A 349 -24.45 1.80 -30.73
N TYR A 350 -23.16 1.61 -30.57
CA TYR A 350 -22.13 2.10 -31.48
C TYR A 350 -21.29 0.95 -32.00
N GLY A 351 -20.57 1.18 -33.07
CA GLY A 351 -19.58 0.26 -33.66
C GLY A 351 -18.22 0.92 -33.82
N ILE A 352 -17.34 0.22 -34.47
CA ILE A 352 -16.09 0.76 -35.03
C ILE A 352 -16.43 1.21 -36.45
N ASP A 353 -16.37 2.51 -36.70
CA ASP A 353 -16.71 3.11 -38.01
C ASP A 353 -15.50 3.02 -38.95
N HIS A 354 -14.31 3.24 -38.43
CA HIS A 354 -13.06 3.15 -39.16
C HIS A 354 -11.90 2.70 -38.25
N PHE A 355 -11.09 1.77 -38.73
CA PHE A 355 -9.88 1.32 -38.03
C PHE A 355 -8.77 0.97 -39.03
N ASP A 356 -7.66 1.71 -38.92
CA ASP A 356 -6.43 1.44 -39.64
C ASP A 356 -5.29 1.19 -38.66
N ALA A 357 -4.45 0.21 -38.96
CA ALA A 357 -3.23 -0.03 -38.21
C ALA A 357 -2.09 -0.47 -39.12
N ASP A 358 -0.89 0.06 -38.93
CA ASP A 358 0.37 -0.40 -39.55
C ASP A 358 1.40 -0.54 -38.44
N PHE A 359 1.65 -1.78 -38.07
CA PHE A 359 2.54 -2.16 -36.96
C PHE A 359 3.65 -3.07 -37.45
N PHE A 360 4.87 -2.76 -37.08
CA PHE A 360 6.04 -3.60 -37.33
C PHE A 360 6.76 -3.90 -36.01
N SER A 361 7.24 -5.13 -35.82
CA SER A 361 8.16 -5.48 -34.76
C SER A 361 9.29 -6.39 -35.20
N TYR A 362 10.43 -6.16 -34.57
CA TYR A 362 11.64 -6.97 -34.67
C TYR A 362 12.01 -7.41 -33.25
N VAL A 363 12.03 -8.70 -33.00
CA VAL A 363 12.25 -9.28 -31.69
C VAL A 363 13.39 -10.29 -31.72
N ASP A 364 14.45 -9.97 -30.99
CA ASP A 364 15.60 -10.82 -30.72
C ASP A 364 15.64 -11.17 -29.23
N LEU A 365 15.15 -12.36 -28.90
CA LEU A 365 15.08 -12.81 -27.49
C LEU A 365 16.49 -13.11 -26.94
N MET A 366 17.48 -13.34 -27.77
CA MET A 366 18.87 -13.56 -27.34
C MET A 366 19.61 -12.26 -27.05
N ARG A 367 19.01 -11.10 -27.43
CA ARG A 367 19.53 -9.75 -27.21
C ARG A 367 20.87 -9.46 -27.88
N GLU A 368 21.20 -10.16 -28.93
CA GLU A 368 22.39 -9.86 -29.79
C GLU A 368 22.19 -8.53 -30.51
N THR A 369 20.94 -8.25 -30.88
CA THR A 369 20.52 -7.01 -31.49
C THR A 369 19.35 -6.39 -30.72
N PRO A 370 19.26 -5.05 -30.63
CA PRO A 370 18.16 -4.41 -29.92
C PRO A 370 16.80 -4.68 -30.59
N SER A 371 15.88 -5.27 -29.86
CA SER A 371 14.50 -5.48 -30.29
C SER A 371 13.72 -4.15 -30.33
N TYR A 372 12.86 -3.98 -31.32
CA TYR A 372 12.06 -2.76 -31.44
C TYR A 372 10.67 -3.05 -32.03
N ALA A 373 9.75 -2.11 -31.77
CA ALA A 373 8.42 -2.08 -32.36
C ALA A 373 8.11 -0.68 -32.91
N ASP A 374 7.45 -0.62 -34.02
CA ASP A 374 7.08 0.59 -34.75
C ASP A 374 5.59 0.51 -35.14
N LEU A 375 4.77 1.32 -34.49
CA LEU A 375 3.37 1.55 -34.83
C LEU A 375 3.27 2.84 -35.65
N LYS A 376 3.32 2.70 -36.96
CA LYS A 376 3.33 3.85 -37.90
C LYS A 376 1.97 4.52 -38.01
N ILE A 377 0.91 3.74 -37.91
CA ILE A 377 -0.46 4.20 -38.01
C ILE A 377 -1.27 3.40 -37.02
N PHE A 378 -2.03 4.11 -36.23
CA PHE A 378 -3.16 3.62 -35.46
C PHE A 378 -4.24 4.67 -35.53
N HIS A 379 -5.28 4.41 -36.33
CA HIS A 379 -6.42 5.30 -36.48
C HIS A 379 -7.69 4.54 -36.13
N PHE A 380 -8.35 4.96 -35.08
CA PHE A 380 -9.59 4.39 -34.61
C PHE A 380 -10.68 5.43 -34.56
N GLN A 381 -11.79 5.18 -35.25
CA GLN A 381 -13.01 5.99 -35.18
C GLN A 381 -14.20 5.10 -34.81
N GLY A 382 -14.99 5.52 -33.84
CA GLY A 382 -16.18 4.81 -33.39
C GLY A 382 -16.66 5.31 -32.05
N ALA A 383 -17.93 5.17 -31.76
CA ALA A 383 -18.53 5.64 -30.50
C ALA A 383 -18.20 7.10 -30.15
N HIS A 384 -18.32 8.01 -31.12
CA HIS A 384 -17.96 9.41 -31.02
C HIS A 384 -16.51 9.68 -30.61
N THR A 385 -15.65 8.72 -30.85
CA THR A 385 -14.23 8.75 -30.50
C THR A 385 -13.39 8.72 -31.77
N ASP A 386 -12.34 9.54 -31.80
CA ASP A 386 -11.33 9.56 -32.87
C ASP A 386 -9.94 9.52 -32.24
N VAL A 387 -9.17 8.49 -32.53
CA VAL A 387 -7.83 8.27 -31.97
C VAL A 387 -6.83 8.08 -33.09
N LEU A 388 -5.90 9.00 -33.21
CA LEU A 388 -4.70 8.87 -34.04
C LEU A 388 -3.51 8.67 -33.13
N ALA A 389 -2.73 7.60 -33.34
CA ALA A 389 -1.53 7.34 -32.56
C ALA A 389 -0.40 6.77 -33.42
N GLU A 390 0.83 7.13 -33.07
CA GLU A 390 2.08 6.62 -33.59
C GLU A 390 2.97 6.25 -32.40
N ALA A 391 3.67 5.13 -32.47
CA ALA A 391 4.58 4.71 -31.41
C ALA A 391 5.83 4.01 -31.95
N VAL A 392 6.99 4.37 -31.43
CA VAL A 392 8.22 3.64 -31.67
C VAL A 392 8.80 3.25 -30.32
N VAL A 393 9.05 1.97 -30.15
CA VAL A 393 9.67 1.44 -28.93
C VAL A 393 10.97 0.74 -29.33
N ARG A 394 12.10 1.20 -28.85
CA ARG A 394 13.42 0.62 -29.08
C ARG A 394 13.89 -0.07 -27.81
N ASP A 395 14.71 -1.09 -27.96
CA ASP A 395 15.24 -1.91 -26.87
C ASP A 395 14.14 -2.51 -25.98
N LEU A 396 13.15 -3.17 -26.64
CA LEU A 396 11.95 -3.76 -26.02
C LEU A 396 12.25 -4.68 -24.82
N LEU A 397 13.36 -5.43 -24.88
CA LEU A 397 13.71 -6.46 -23.90
C LEU A 397 14.74 -5.97 -22.86
N GLY A 398 15.30 -4.78 -23.06
CA GLY A 398 16.24 -4.14 -22.16
C GLY A 398 15.60 -3.03 -21.35
N ASP A 399 15.99 -1.78 -21.61
CA ASP A 399 15.38 -0.57 -21.06
C ASP A 399 14.65 0.19 -22.18
N PRO A 400 13.35 -0.09 -22.43
CA PRO A 400 12.65 0.41 -23.59
C PRO A 400 12.65 1.94 -23.68
N GLU A 401 13.10 2.44 -24.82
CA GLU A 401 12.98 3.83 -25.23
C GLU A 401 11.68 3.99 -26.01
N ILE A 402 10.74 4.72 -25.45
CA ILE A 402 9.38 4.90 -25.95
C ILE A 402 9.27 6.29 -26.59
N GLN A 403 8.89 6.34 -27.85
CA GLN A 403 8.42 7.53 -28.53
C GLN A 403 6.95 7.30 -28.88
N PHE A 404 6.07 8.14 -28.40
CA PHE A 404 4.63 8.00 -28.58
C PHE A 404 4.02 9.34 -28.90
N LYS A 405 3.24 9.39 -29.97
CA LYS A 405 2.44 10.57 -30.32
C LYS A 405 0.99 10.14 -30.45
N THR A 406 0.10 10.96 -29.95
CA THR A 406 -1.34 10.75 -30.12
C THR A 406 -2.08 12.06 -30.26
N LYS A 407 -3.08 12.04 -31.12
CA LYS A 407 -4.12 13.07 -31.22
C LYS A 407 -5.46 12.35 -31.11
N SER A 408 -6.15 12.56 -30.01
CA SER A 408 -7.33 11.77 -29.68
C SER A 408 -8.44 12.64 -29.12
N ALA A 409 -9.66 12.36 -29.54
CA ALA A 409 -10.88 12.87 -28.97
C ALA A 409 -11.72 11.67 -28.51
N LEU A 410 -11.79 11.43 -27.21
CA LEU A 410 -12.43 10.27 -26.61
C LEU A 410 -13.77 10.65 -25.98
N ASP A 411 -14.86 10.04 -26.40
CA ASP A 411 -16.12 10.04 -25.66
C ASP A 411 -16.24 8.76 -24.82
N LEU A 412 -15.78 8.84 -23.58
CA LEU A 412 -15.75 7.70 -22.67
C LEU A 412 -17.14 7.18 -22.34
N THR A 413 -18.17 8.02 -22.43
CA THR A 413 -19.56 7.63 -22.20
C THR A 413 -20.04 6.71 -23.31
N ALA A 414 -19.80 7.09 -24.56
CA ALA A 414 -20.17 6.27 -25.72
C ALA A 414 -19.31 5.00 -25.82
N LEU A 415 -18.01 5.09 -25.51
CA LEU A 415 -17.12 3.93 -25.46
C LEU A 415 -17.57 2.91 -24.42
N ALA A 416 -17.94 3.34 -23.22
CA ALA A 416 -18.42 2.45 -22.15
C ALA A 416 -19.74 1.75 -22.48
N GLN A 417 -20.57 2.35 -23.32
CA GLN A 417 -21.79 1.72 -23.84
C GLN A 417 -21.50 0.70 -24.95
N THR A 418 -20.37 0.86 -25.64
CA THR A 418 -19.99 0.00 -26.76
C THR A 418 -19.14 -1.17 -26.33
N PHE A 419 -18.18 -0.93 -25.42
CA PHE A 419 -17.29 -1.96 -24.93
C PHE A 419 -17.71 -2.35 -23.50
N PRO A 420 -18.12 -3.61 -23.27
CA PRO A 420 -18.57 -4.03 -21.95
C PRO A 420 -17.46 -3.87 -20.93
N LEU A 421 -17.72 -3.04 -19.91
CA LEU A 421 -16.87 -2.87 -18.76
C LEU A 421 -17.09 -4.00 -17.76
N GLN A 422 -16.15 -4.17 -16.83
CA GLN A 422 -16.36 -5.08 -15.69
C GLN A 422 -17.59 -4.66 -14.90
N GLU A 423 -18.31 -5.63 -14.34
CA GLU A 423 -19.51 -5.38 -13.56
C GLU A 423 -19.22 -4.39 -12.40
N GLY A 424 -20.06 -3.37 -12.29
CA GLY A 424 -19.90 -2.31 -11.28
C GLY A 424 -19.00 -1.15 -11.67
N VAL A 425 -18.33 -1.19 -12.83
CA VAL A 425 -17.50 -0.08 -13.33
C VAL A 425 -18.30 0.82 -14.26
N GLU A 426 -18.35 2.10 -13.96
CA GLU A 426 -18.95 3.17 -14.80
C GLU A 426 -17.89 4.20 -15.18
N ILE A 427 -17.84 4.54 -16.47
CA ILE A 427 -16.94 5.59 -16.98
C ILE A 427 -17.77 6.55 -17.83
N LYS A 428 -17.61 7.86 -17.61
CA LYS A 428 -18.25 8.94 -18.38
C LYS A 428 -17.28 10.09 -18.60
N GLY A 429 -17.64 10.95 -19.56
CA GLY A 429 -16.92 12.19 -19.85
C GLY A 429 -16.20 12.15 -21.17
N LYS A 430 -15.48 13.24 -21.46
CA LYS A 430 -14.72 13.43 -22.69
C LYS A 430 -13.27 13.74 -22.36
N VAL A 431 -12.37 13.19 -23.16
CA VAL A 431 -10.92 13.40 -23.04
C VAL A 431 -10.35 13.74 -24.41
N ASP A 432 -9.86 14.96 -24.56
CA ASP A 432 -9.12 15.40 -25.73
C ASP A 432 -7.62 15.37 -25.40
N ALA A 433 -6.84 14.67 -26.19
CA ALA A 433 -5.41 14.52 -25.98
C ALA A 433 -4.64 14.78 -27.28
N ASP A 434 -3.65 15.65 -27.20
CA ASP A 434 -2.64 15.87 -28.25
C ASP A 434 -1.29 15.82 -27.57
N LEU A 435 -0.66 14.64 -27.55
CA LEU A 435 0.51 14.34 -26.71
C LEU A 435 1.67 13.79 -27.54
N ASN A 436 2.87 14.22 -27.21
CA ASN A 436 4.13 13.69 -27.71
C ASN A 436 5.02 13.33 -26.51
N LEU A 437 5.21 12.03 -26.30
CA LEU A 437 6.01 11.45 -25.22
C LEU A 437 7.30 10.85 -25.77
N HIS A 438 8.42 11.14 -25.17
CA HIS A 438 9.69 10.46 -25.40
C HIS A 438 10.39 10.20 -24.07
N CYS A 439 10.52 8.95 -23.68
CA CYS A 439 11.17 8.55 -22.43
C CYS A 439 11.74 7.14 -22.48
N ARG A 440 12.58 6.81 -21.49
CA ARG A 440 12.92 5.42 -21.17
C ARG A 440 12.00 4.90 -20.07
N LEU A 441 11.63 3.61 -20.16
CA LEU A 441 10.76 2.97 -19.19
C LEU A 441 11.33 3.04 -17.75
N SER A 442 12.66 2.89 -17.62
CA SER A 442 13.36 3.05 -16.35
C SER A 442 13.19 4.45 -15.74
N SER A 443 13.22 5.50 -16.58
CA SER A 443 13.02 6.89 -16.14
C SER A 443 11.59 7.10 -15.64
N LEU A 444 10.61 6.51 -16.29
CA LEU A 444 9.21 6.56 -15.87
C LEU A 444 9.00 5.84 -14.52
N LYS A 445 9.54 4.63 -14.39
CA LYS A 445 9.44 3.84 -13.13
C LYS A 445 10.14 4.51 -11.95
N LYS A 446 11.28 5.17 -12.19
CA LYS A 446 12.06 5.89 -11.16
C LYS A 446 11.55 7.31 -10.90
N GLN A 447 10.51 7.76 -11.63
CA GLN A 447 10.02 9.14 -11.57
C GLN A 447 11.10 10.18 -11.89
N ASP A 448 12.04 9.82 -12.75
CA ASP A 448 13.10 10.73 -13.20
C ASP A 448 12.56 11.66 -14.30
N PHE A 449 11.79 12.64 -13.85
CA PHE A 449 11.08 13.59 -14.72
C PHE A 449 12.03 14.41 -15.62
N GLY A 450 13.29 14.56 -15.21
CA GLY A 450 14.30 15.26 -16.01
C GLY A 450 14.69 14.53 -17.30
N ARG A 451 14.38 13.25 -17.43
CA ARG A 451 14.65 12.43 -18.62
C ARG A 451 13.39 12.06 -19.40
N ILE A 452 12.25 12.58 -18.99
CA ILE A 452 10.96 12.38 -19.67
C ILE A 452 10.68 13.65 -20.47
N ARG A 453 10.50 13.52 -21.77
CA ARG A 453 10.01 14.60 -22.65
C ARG A 453 8.55 14.36 -22.92
N LEU A 454 7.71 15.22 -22.43
CA LEU A 454 6.27 15.18 -22.63
C LEU A 454 5.82 16.57 -23.04
N ALA A 455 5.31 16.66 -24.25
CA ALA A 455 4.74 17.90 -24.79
C ALA A 455 3.35 17.66 -25.27
N GLY A 456 2.50 18.69 -25.21
CA GLY A 456 1.15 18.64 -25.72
C GLY A 456 0.10 18.96 -24.66
N LYS A 457 -1.14 18.65 -24.99
CA LYS A 457 -2.30 19.05 -24.20
C LYS A 457 -3.22 17.86 -23.91
N LEU A 458 -3.77 17.83 -22.70
CA LEU A 458 -4.78 16.88 -22.26
C LEU A 458 -5.93 17.66 -21.62
N ASP A 459 -7.08 17.63 -22.23
CA ASP A 459 -8.31 18.24 -21.73
C ASP A 459 -9.29 17.14 -21.29
N MET A 460 -9.73 17.20 -20.06
CA MET A 460 -10.72 16.29 -19.47
C MET A 460 -11.96 17.09 -19.10
N LYS A 461 -13.12 16.70 -19.62
CA LYS A 461 -14.40 17.35 -19.37
C LYS A 461 -15.37 16.36 -18.78
N GLU A 462 -15.92 16.67 -17.61
CA GLU A 462 -16.92 15.86 -16.93
C GLU A 462 -16.49 14.39 -16.77
N LEU A 463 -15.18 14.16 -16.64
CA LEU A 463 -14.64 12.81 -16.44
C LEU A 463 -15.19 12.24 -15.13
N MET A 464 -15.80 11.07 -15.21
CA MET A 464 -16.25 10.29 -14.05
C MET A 464 -15.82 8.84 -14.22
N LEU A 465 -15.14 8.32 -13.21
CA LEU A 465 -14.82 6.92 -13.07
C LEU A 465 -15.40 6.43 -11.73
N ARG A 466 -16.30 5.46 -11.79
CA ARG A 466 -16.88 4.85 -10.58
C ARG A 466 -16.72 3.33 -10.63
N ASP A 467 -16.25 2.76 -9.55
CA ASP A 467 -16.21 1.32 -9.30
C ASP A 467 -17.05 1.02 -8.06
N ARG A 468 -18.24 0.48 -8.27
CA ARG A 468 -19.21 0.19 -7.18
C ARG A 468 -18.74 -0.96 -6.28
N VAL A 469 -17.92 -1.87 -6.79
CA VAL A 469 -17.41 -3.01 -6.03
C VAL A 469 -16.34 -2.54 -5.03
N LYS A 470 -15.50 -1.59 -5.44
CA LYS A 470 -14.43 -1.01 -4.61
C LYS A 470 -14.86 0.24 -3.87
N ASP A 471 -16.11 0.69 -4.01
CA ASP A 471 -16.62 1.96 -3.48
C ASP A 471 -15.68 3.13 -3.82
N PHE A 472 -15.34 3.22 -5.11
CA PHE A 472 -14.42 4.22 -5.62
C PHE A 472 -15.14 5.11 -6.64
N GLU A 473 -15.00 6.42 -6.48
CA GLU A 473 -15.49 7.42 -7.45
C GLU A 473 -14.45 8.50 -7.63
N PHE A 474 -14.13 8.79 -8.88
CA PHE A 474 -13.25 9.87 -9.29
C PHE A 474 -13.95 10.72 -10.33
N THR A 475 -14.00 12.02 -10.10
CA THR A 475 -14.51 13.00 -11.10
C THR A 475 -13.46 14.07 -11.34
N SER A 476 -13.32 14.51 -12.60
CA SER A 476 -12.35 15.53 -12.97
C SER A 476 -12.84 16.39 -14.13
N ASP A 477 -12.62 17.68 -14.01
CA ASP A 477 -12.69 18.66 -15.10
C ASP A 477 -11.37 19.44 -15.06
N ALA A 478 -10.47 19.14 -16.00
CA ALA A 478 -9.10 19.62 -15.95
C ALA A 478 -8.49 19.76 -17.34
N SER A 479 -7.59 20.72 -17.48
CA SER A 479 -6.72 20.91 -18.65
C SER A 479 -5.27 20.84 -18.19
N LEU A 480 -4.48 19.98 -18.83
CA LEU A 480 -3.06 19.82 -18.61
C LEU A 480 -2.32 20.20 -19.88
N ASP A 481 -1.31 21.05 -19.77
CA ASP A 481 -0.48 21.52 -20.88
C ASP A 481 0.99 21.20 -20.56
N PHE A 482 1.58 20.35 -21.37
CA PHE A 482 2.96 19.88 -21.23
C PHE A 482 3.85 20.53 -22.26
N MET A 483 4.92 21.20 -21.85
CA MET A 483 5.79 22.01 -22.68
C MET A 483 7.25 21.49 -22.71
N GLY A 484 7.42 20.18 -22.61
CA GLY A 484 8.75 19.58 -22.48
C GLY A 484 9.43 19.31 -23.82
N ASN A 485 10.33 20.19 -24.26
CA ASN A 485 11.28 19.91 -25.33
C ASN A 485 12.61 19.35 -24.79
N ASP A 486 13.30 20.13 -23.96
CA ASP A 486 14.56 19.75 -23.30
C ASP A 486 14.43 19.56 -21.78
N TYR A 487 13.32 19.97 -21.18
CA TYR A 487 13.02 19.91 -19.75
C TYR A 487 11.51 19.67 -19.55
N LEU A 488 11.16 19.10 -18.44
CA LEU A 488 9.76 18.92 -18.08
C LEU A 488 9.15 20.26 -17.65
N ALA A 489 8.20 20.75 -18.41
CA ALA A 489 7.36 21.88 -18.02
C ALA A 489 5.90 21.47 -18.23
N ALA A 490 5.07 21.76 -17.25
CA ALA A 490 3.64 21.47 -17.32
C ALA A 490 2.83 22.54 -16.59
N ASN A 491 1.69 22.90 -17.17
CA ASN A 491 0.67 23.70 -16.52
C ASN A 491 -0.59 22.82 -16.36
N ALA A 492 -1.22 22.90 -15.22
CA ALA A 492 -2.49 22.24 -14.95
C ALA A 492 -3.51 23.29 -14.54
N GLU A 493 -4.65 23.29 -15.20
CA GLU A 493 -5.81 24.07 -14.79
C GLU A 493 -6.95 23.10 -14.49
N ILE A 494 -7.24 22.90 -13.22
CA ILE A 494 -8.26 22.00 -12.74
C ILE A 494 -9.43 22.84 -12.25
N ARG A 495 -10.59 22.73 -12.90
CA ARG A 495 -11.81 23.41 -12.46
C ARG A 495 -12.40 22.70 -11.27
N GLN A 496 -12.47 21.39 -11.34
CA GLN A 496 -12.97 20.56 -10.27
C GLN A 496 -12.37 19.15 -10.32
N VAL A 497 -11.93 18.62 -9.18
CA VAL A 497 -11.62 17.22 -8.98
C VAL A 497 -12.29 16.75 -7.71
N ALA A 498 -12.99 15.63 -7.77
CA ALA A 498 -13.46 14.94 -6.59
C ALA A 498 -13.00 13.47 -6.62
N LEU A 499 -12.50 13.01 -5.49
CA LEU A 499 -12.12 11.62 -5.26
C LEU A 499 -12.86 11.10 -4.04
N ARG A 500 -13.53 9.99 -4.18
CA ARG A 500 -14.23 9.30 -3.10
C ARG A 500 -13.81 7.84 -3.08
N SER A 501 -13.36 7.40 -1.94
CA SER A 501 -13.05 6.00 -1.67
C SER A 501 -13.27 5.71 -0.19
N PRO A 502 -13.33 4.47 0.28
CA PRO A 502 -13.53 4.15 1.69
C PRO A 502 -12.50 4.78 2.62
N LYS A 503 -11.29 5.00 2.14
CA LYS A 503 -10.19 5.55 2.93
C LYS A 503 -9.90 7.02 2.64
N LEU A 504 -10.22 7.52 1.44
CA LEU A 504 -9.81 8.86 1.02
C LEU A 504 -10.97 9.57 0.30
N THR A 505 -11.33 10.74 0.80
CA THR A 505 -12.20 11.66 0.08
C THR A 505 -11.46 12.98 -0.14
N SER A 506 -11.57 13.54 -1.34
CA SER A 506 -10.95 14.82 -1.67
C SER A 506 -11.81 15.58 -2.67
N ASP A 507 -12.03 16.85 -2.39
CA ASP A 507 -12.69 17.79 -3.30
C ASP A 507 -11.76 18.99 -3.52
N ILE A 508 -11.43 19.29 -4.76
CA ILE A 508 -10.55 20.40 -5.17
C ILE A 508 -11.30 21.28 -6.16
N GLU A 509 -11.31 22.56 -5.91
CA GLU A 509 -11.92 23.56 -6.82
C GLU A 509 -10.88 24.58 -7.26
N ARG A 510 -10.85 24.82 -8.57
CA ARG A 510 -10.02 25.84 -9.24
C ARG A 510 -8.56 25.78 -8.77
N LEU A 511 -7.91 24.70 -9.14
CA LEU A 511 -6.47 24.56 -8.93
C LEU A 511 -5.75 24.94 -10.21
N LYS A 512 -4.76 25.82 -10.09
CA LYS A 512 -3.75 26.10 -11.12
C LYS A 512 -2.41 25.62 -10.59
N ALA A 513 -1.75 24.77 -11.33
CA ALA A 513 -0.42 24.30 -10.99
C ALA A 513 0.51 24.49 -12.19
N SER A 514 1.72 24.88 -11.93
CA SER A 514 2.79 24.88 -12.92
C SER A 514 4.02 24.18 -12.36
N VAL A 515 4.63 23.35 -13.17
CA VAL A 515 5.87 22.65 -12.85
C VAL A 515 6.88 22.93 -13.95
N ARG A 516 8.09 23.27 -13.59
CA ARG A 516 9.21 23.46 -14.51
C ARG A 516 10.48 22.85 -13.94
N SER A 517 11.13 22.06 -14.75
CA SER A 517 12.48 21.57 -14.42
C SER A 517 13.52 22.30 -15.24
N SER A 518 14.73 22.45 -14.71
CA SER A 518 15.85 23.07 -15.42
C SER A 518 17.05 22.12 -15.46
N ASN A 519 17.74 22.13 -16.58
CA ASN A 519 19.01 21.47 -16.82
C ASN A 519 19.05 19.94 -16.62
N PRO A 520 18.16 19.17 -17.30
CA PRO A 520 18.12 17.71 -17.20
C PRO A 520 19.35 17.00 -17.82
N LYS A 521 20.22 17.73 -18.55
CA LYS A 521 21.38 17.15 -19.22
C LYS A 521 22.60 17.00 -18.31
N ASP A 522 22.63 17.69 -17.18
CA ASP A 522 23.74 17.60 -16.22
C ASP A 522 23.50 16.42 -15.25
N THR A 523 24.16 15.29 -15.52
CA THR A 523 24.07 14.09 -14.67
C THR A 523 24.86 14.19 -13.36
N THR A 524 25.67 15.22 -13.19
CA THR A 524 26.48 15.46 -11.98
C THR A 524 25.71 16.19 -10.88
N ARG A 525 24.53 16.71 -11.19
CA ARG A 525 23.66 17.44 -10.27
C ARG A 525 22.25 16.90 -10.31
N ILE A 526 21.51 17.09 -9.24
CA ILE A 526 20.08 16.86 -9.28
C ILE A 526 19.40 17.92 -10.15
N VAL A 527 18.30 17.53 -10.79
CA VAL A 527 17.50 18.44 -11.60
C VAL A 527 16.81 19.47 -10.72
N SER A 528 16.91 20.76 -11.05
CA SER A 528 16.11 21.78 -10.38
C SER A 528 14.65 21.65 -10.80
N LEU A 529 13.74 21.74 -9.82
CA LEU A 529 12.30 21.68 -10.03
C LEU A 529 11.63 22.88 -9.36
N ALA A 530 10.87 23.64 -10.12
CA ALA A 530 10.05 24.73 -9.62
C ALA A 530 8.59 24.38 -9.79
N CYS A 531 7.83 24.30 -8.71
CA CYS A 531 6.40 24.06 -8.70
C CYS A 531 5.69 25.27 -8.10
N LYS A 532 4.62 25.73 -8.76
CA LYS A 532 3.71 26.73 -8.23
C LYS A 532 2.32 26.15 -8.25
N VAL A 533 1.60 26.26 -7.15
CA VAL A 533 0.22 25.79 -7.00
C VAL A 533 -0.62 26.92 -6.44
N GLU A 534 -1.71 27.23 -7.09
CA GLU A 534 -2.74 28.14 -6.62
C GLU A 534 -4.06 27.38 -6.60
N LEU A 535 -4.75 27.38 -5.48
CA LEU A 535 -6.06 26.73 -5.38
C LEU A 535 -7.06 27.60 -4.62
N ASN A 536 -8.32 27.50 -5.03
CA ASN A 536 -9.39 28.22 -4.36
C ASN A 536 -9.91 27.46 -3.13
N ARG A 537 -10.13 26.15 -3.27
CA ARG A 537 -10.61 25.31 -2.17
C ARG A 537 -10.11 23.87 -2.31
N LEU A 538 -9.61 23.33 -1.21
CA LEU A 538 -9.34 21.92 -1.03
C LEU A 538 -10.04 21.41 0.24
N LYS A 539 -10.75 20.32 0.12
CA LYS A 539 -11.30 19.56 1.24
C LYS A 539 -10.85 18.11 1.06
N GLY A 540 -10.13 17.59 2.03
CA GLY A 540 -9.62 16.22 2.00
C GLY A 540 -9.88 15.51 3.33
N LYS A 541 -10.17 14.21 3.26
CA LYS A 541 -10.34 13.35 4.44
C LYS A 541 -9.70 11.99 4.15
N LEU A 542 -8.78 11.55 5.01
CA LEU A 542 -8.15 10.24 4.95
C LEU A 542 -8.59 9.41 6.18
N GLY A 543 -9.58 8.57 5.98
CA GLY A 543 -10.26 7.86 7.05
C GLY A 543 -10.81 8.84 8.11
N ASP A 544 -10.79 8.42 9.37
CA ASP A 544 -11.11 9.30 10.49
C ASP A 544 -9.87 9.99 11.09
N SER A 545 -8.68 9.62 10.62
CA SER A 545 -7.41 10.07 11.19
C SER A 545 -6.97 11.45 10.71
N LEU A 546 -7.27 11.82 9.45
CA LEU A 546 -6.82 13.09 8.88
C LEU A 546 -7.95 13.76 8.09
N ALA A 547 -8.21 15.02 8.39
CA ALA A 547 -9.03 15.89 7.54
C ALA A 547 -8.33 17.23 7.35
N VAL A 548 -8.31 17.72 6.11
CA VAL A 548 -7.70 18.99 5.73
C VAL A 548 -8.70 19.81 4.94
N PHE A 549 -8.79 21.07 5.25
CA PHE A 549 -9.55 22.06 4.50
C PHE A 549 -8.68 23.30 4.35
N THR A 550 -8.58 23.82 3.13
CA THR A 550 -7.90 25.09 2.87
C THR A 550 -8.63 25.91 1.83
N ARG A 551 -8.45 27.20 1.88
CA ARG A 551 -9.12 28.18 1.05
C ARG A 551 -8.12 29.23 0.58
N LYS A 552 -8.15 29.56 -0.73
CA LYS A 552 -7.25 30.52 -1.38
C LYS A 552 -5.79 30.28 -0.99
N MET A 553 -5.31 29.09 -1.29
CA MET A 553 -3.93 28.70 -1.03
C MET A 553 -3.06 28.98 -2.25
N SER A 554 -1.91 29.60 -2.02
CA SER A 554 -0.80 29.67 -2.96
C SER A 554 0.41 28.98 -2.36
N ALA A 555 1.01 28.08 -3.10
CA ALA A 555 2.21 27.37 -2.65
C ALA A 555 3.26 27.36 -3.77
N THR A 556 4.52 27.51 -3.39
CA THR A 556 5.68 27.32 -4.26
C THR A 556 6.64 26.33 -3.67
N VAL A 557 7.10 25.40 -4.46
CA VAL A 557 8.12 24.41 -4.11
C VAL A 557 9.25 24.52 -5.10
N ASN A 558 10.44 24.84 -4.64
CA ASN A 558 11.64 24.84 -5.45
C ASN A 558 12.61 23.79 -4.89
N ILE A 559 13.03 22.89 -5.73
CA ILE A 559 14.06 21.90 -5.45
C ILE A 559 15.27 22.28 -6.29
N ASP A 560 16.35 22.64 -5.65
CA ASP A 560 17.60 23.03 -6.31
C ASP A 560 18.73 22.09 -5.84
N PRO A 561 19.83 21.97 -6.59
CA PRO A 561 21.04 21.35 -6.08
C PRO A 561 21.53 22.07 -4.82
N SER A 562 21.90 21.35 -3.79
CA SER A 562 22.50 21.92 -2.60
C SER A 562 23.81 22.67 -2.95
N LYS A 563 24.02 23.77 -2.28
CA LYS A 563 25.28 24.57 -2.45
C LYS A 563 26.50 23.83 -1.91
N VAL A 564 26.29 22.94 -0.94
CA VAL A 564 27.36 22.18 -0.28
C VAL A 564 27.66 20.90 -1.06
N ASN A 565 26.64 20.21 -1.51
CA ASN A 565 26.74 18.97 -2.28
C ASN A 565 25.70 18.94 -3.42
N PRO A 566 26.09 19.23 -4.67
CA PRO A 566 25.12 19.31 -5.79
C PRO A 566 24.35 18.02 -6.12
N VAL A 567 24.80 16.89 -5.60
CA VAL A 567 24.06 15.59 -5.73
C VAL A 567 22.90 15.50 -4.73
N MET A 568 22.89 16.37 -3.70
CA MET A 568 21.84 16.43 -2.69
C MET A 568 20.89 17.61 -2.95
N PRO A 569 19.59 17.50 -2.60
CA PRO A 569 18.62 18.56 -2.82
C PRO A 569 18.64 19.64 -1.72
N GLN A 570 18.42 20.87 -2.13
CA GLN A 570 17.91 21.96 -1.30
C GLN A 570 16.45 22.19 -1.69
N VAL A 571 15.54 22.06 -0.74
CA VAL A 571 14.10 22.29 -0.94
C VAL A 571 13.71 23.62 -0.32
N LYS A 572 13.11 24.49 -1.12
CA LYS A 572 12.48 25.74 -0.64
C LYS A 572 10.99 25.61 -0.84
N LEU A 573 10.25 25.80 0.22
CA LEU A 573 8.80 25.66 0.26
C LEU A 573 8.21 26.94 0.84
N ALA A 574 7.33 27.60 0.09
CA ALA A 574 6.55 28.70 0.61
C ALA A 574 5.06 28.40 0.38
N MET A 575 4.25 28.71 1.36
CA MET A 575 2.80 28.57 1.29
C MET A 575 2.13 29.73 1.98
N GLU A 576 1.08 30.24 1.35
CA GLU A 576 0.18 31.24 1.92
C GLU A 576 -1.27 30.76 1.73
N THR A 577 -2.12 31.02 2.72
CA THR A 577 -3.53 30.65 2.67
C THR A 577 -4.39 31.61 3.48
N ASP A 578 -5.62 31.86 3.01
CA ASP A 578 -6.59 32.60 3.81
C ASP A 578 -7.11 31.79 4.99
N THR A 579 -7.32 30.50 4.78
CA THR A 579 -7.83 29.61 5.84
C THR A 579 -7.24 28.21 5.66
N LEU A 580 -6.71 27.65 6.74
CA LEU A 580 -6.29 26.27 6.83
C LEU A 580 -6.93 25.62 8.05
N PHE A 581 -7.62 24.53 7.85
CA PHE A 581 -8.07 23.65 8.92
C PHE A 581 -7.51 22.26 8.73
N CYS A 582 -6.92 21.72 9.78
CA CYS A 582 -6.37 20.37 9.78
C CYS A 582 -6.85 19.63 11.04
N ARG A 583 -7.34 18.41 10.86
CA ARG A 583 -7.66 17.48 11.94
C ARG A 583 -6.81 16.24 11.79
N MET A 584 -6.02 15.90 12.82
CA MET A 584 -5.23 14.68 12.91
C MET A 584 -5.69 13.88 14.14
N GLY A 585 -6.48 12.85 13.91
CA GLY A 585 -7.17 12.16 15.00
C GLY A 585 -8.08 13.11 15.77
N GLN A 586 -7.79 13.32 17.03
CA GLN A 586 -8.51 14.27 17.88
C GLN A 586 -7.92 15.69 17.89
N THR A 587 -6.67 15.83 17.42
CA THR A 587 -6.03 17.15 17.32
C THR A 587 -6.64 17.95 16.18
N LYS A 588 -7.01 19.21 16.43
CA LYS A 588 -7.56 20.14 15.44
C LYS A 588 -6.72 21.40 15.40
N ILE A 589 -6.37 21.84 14.21
CA ILE A 589 -5.61 23.06 13.95
C ILE A 589 -6.43 23.90 12.97
N GLY A 590 -6.73 25.12 13.35
CA GLY A 590 -7.33 26.12 12.47
C GLY A 590 -6.39 27.31 12.34
N MET A 591 -6.19 27.83 11.13
CA MET A 591 -5.32 28.98 10.87
C MET A 591 -6.00 29.93 9.88
N ASP A 592 -6.01 31.20 10.20
CA ASP A 592 -6.50 32.25 9.32
C ASP A 592 -5.34 33.15 8.89
N LYS A 593 -5.34 33.48 7.60
CA LYS A 593 -4.35 34.33 6.93
C LYS A 593 -2.92 34.02 7.40
N GLY A 594 -2.46 32.85 7.05
CA GLY A 594 -1.16 32.41 7.46
C GLY A 594 -0.39 31.73 6.32
N GLY A 595 0.87 31.53 6.60
CA GLY A 595 1.76 30.86 5.67
C GLY A 595 3.11 30.55 6.26
N PHE A 596 3.93 29.93 5.48
CA PHE A 596 5.30 29.64 5.86
C PHE A 596 6.25 29.74 4.66
N GLY A 597 7.48 30.15 4.94
CA GLY A 597 8.60 30.06 4.03
C GLY A 597 9.70 29.23 4.69
N LEU A 598 9.90 28.00 4.19
CA LEU A 598 10.87 27.04 4.71
C LEU A 598 11.89 26.70 3.64
N SER A 599 13.14 26.58 4.04
CA SER A 599 14.22 26.03 3.23
C SER A 599 14.86 24.89 4.00
N ALA A 600 15.04 23.76 3.37
CA ALA A 600 15.71 22.60 3.95
C ALA A 600 16.77 22.09 2.99
N GLU A 601 17.99 21.92 3.48
CA GLU A 601 19.10 21.38 2.73
C GLU A 601 19.40 19.96 3.21
N LYS A 602 19.53 19.03 2.29
CA LYS A 602 19.94 17.67 2.59
C LYS A 602 21.46 17.61 2.64
N VAL A 603 22.01 17.33 3.80
CA VAL A 603 23.46 17.26 4.03
C VAL A 603 23.98 15.83 3.91
N SER A 604 23.18 14.84 4.32
CA SER A 604 23.46 13.42 4.18
C SER A 604 22.12 12.66 3.99
N ASP A 605 22.16 11.34 3.78
CA ASP A 605 20.95 10.57 3.54
C ASP A 605 19.89 10.66 4.63
N SER A 606 20.29 10.91 5.86
CA SER A 606 19.40 11.04 7.02
C SER A 606 19.30 12.44 7.61
N LEU A 607 20.15 13.38 7.19
CA LEU A 607 20.25 14.71 7.81
C LEU A 607 19.72 15.82 6.91
N TRP A 608 18.70 16.51 7.37
CA TRP A 608 18.16 17.73 6.78
C TRP A 608 18.36 18.91 7.72
N THR A 609 18.68 20.09 7.18
CA THR A 609 18.85 21.34 7.94
C THR A 609 17.73 22.32 7.58
N PRO A 610 16.56 22.23 8.24
CA PRO A 610 15.45 23.14 7.97
C PRO A 610 15.68 24.51 8.58
N GLN A 611 15.29 25.56 7.85
CA GLN A 611 15.25 26.94 8.32
C GLN A 611 14.15 27.72 7.64
N GLY A 612 13.57 28.67 8.32
CA GLY A 612 12.52 29.50 7.75
C GLY A 612 11.66 30.21 8.77
N ILE A 613 10.51 30.66 8.31
CA ILE A 613 9.54 31.42 9.11
C ILE A 613 8.15 30.86 8.87
N ILE A 614 7.39 30.72 9.94
CA ILE A 614 5.94 30.40 9.92
C ILE A 614 5.24 31.61 10.52
N GLY A 615 4.31 32.19 9.80
CA GLY A 615 3.54 33.35 10.25
C GLY A 615 2.04 33.17 10.03
N PHE A 616 1.23 33.72 10.90
CA PHE A 616 -0.23 33.72 10.80
C PHE A 616 -0.83 34.89 11.56
N GLN A 617 -2.07 35.27 11.20
CA GLN A 617 -2.82 36.28 11.95
C GLN A 617 -3.55 35.64 13.13
N HIS A 618 -4.12 34.47 12.93
CA HIS A 618 -4.81 33.76 13.99
C HIS A 618 -4.64 32.23 13.80
N LEU A 619 -4.27 31.55 14.88
CA LEU A 619 -4.15 30.09 14.93
C LEU A 619 -4.97 29.58 16.12
N VAL A 620 -5.78 28.55 15.90
CA VAL A 620 -6.51 27.82 16.94
C VAL A 620 -5.99 26.40 17.00
N LEU A 621 -5.50 25.99 18.15
CA LEU A 621 -5.03 24.63 18.39
C LEU A 621 -5.92 23.96 19.42
N ARG A 622 -6.43 22.77 19.13
CA ARG A 622 -7.12 21.88 20.07
C ARG A 622 -6.41 20.55 20.10
N VAL A 623 -5.99 20.12 21.28
CA VAL A 623 -5.32 18.83 21.49
C VAL A 623 -6.11 18.01 22.51
N PRO A 624 -6.09 16.66 22.43
CA PRO A 624 -6.89 15.80 23.28
C PRO A 624 -6.48 15.87 24.76
N GLU A 625 -5.22 16.19 25.05
CA GLU A 625 -4.68 16.28 26.40
C GLU A 625 -5.03 17.58 27.12
N PHE A 626 -5.68 18.53 26.41
CA PHE A 626 -6.01 19.83 26.92
C PHE A 626 -7.36 20.30 26.39
N ALA A 627 -8.35 20.42 27.29
CA ALA A 627 -9.75 20.63 26.90
C ALA A 627 -10.03 22.01 26.29
N LEU A 628 -9.24 23.04 26.61
CA LEU A 628 -9.41 24.39 26.09
C LEU A 628 -8.74 24.57 24.74
N PRO A 629 -9.33 25.33 23.81
CA PRO A 629 -8.64 25.77 22.61
C PRO A 629 -7.54 26.78 22.96
N VAL A 630 -6.37 26.63 22.33
CA VAL A 630 -5.30 27.62 22.40
C VAL A 630 -5.42 28.52 21.17
N HIS A 631 -5.76 29.78 21.38
CA HIS A 631 -5.81 30.82 20.37
C HIS A 631 -4.49 31.58 20.35
N VAL A 632 -3.75 31.49 19.25
CA VAL A 632 -2.51 32.22 19.07
C VAL A 632 -2.78 33.37 18.09
N HIS A 633 -2.53 34.56 18.55
CA HIS A 633 -2.72 35.78 17.77
C HIS A 633 -1.46 36.08 16.94
N GLN A 634 -1.54 37.04 16.07
CA GLN A 634 -0.51 37.42 15.10
C GLN A 634 0.92 37.15 15.58
N THR A 635 1.54 36.16 14.99
CA THR A 635 2.84 35.65 15.44
C THR A 635 3.66 35.17 14.24
N ALA A 636 4.95 35.42 14.33
CA ALA A 636 5.94 34.80 13.42
C ALA A 636 6.90 33.91 14.22
N VAL A 637 7.01 32.68 13.80
CA VAL A 637 7.87 31.67 14.41
C VAL A 637 9.05 31.42 13.47
N THR A 638 10.27 31.56 13.98
CA THR A 638 11.47 31.23 13.20
C THR A 638 11.87 29.78 13.43
N VAL A 639 11.98 29.02 12.35
CA VAL A 639 12.45 27.63 12.33
C VAL A 639 13.93 27.63 11.95
N GLY A 640 14.78 27.02 12.77
CA GLY A 640 16.19 26.77 12.50
C GLY A 640 16.49 25.27 12.53
N GLU A 641 17.74 24.88 12.28
CA GLU A 641 18.19 23.50 12.10
C GLU A 641 17.68 22.52 13.18
N LYS A 642 17.81 22.91 14.44
CA LYS A 642 17.34 22.10 15.59
C LYS A 642 16.54 22.90 16.60
N ARG A 643 16.08 24.08 16.20
CA ARG A 643 15.41 25.01 17.13
C ARG A 643 14.28 25.77 16.45
N ILE A 644 13.23 26.00 17.20
CA ILE A 644 12.13 26.90 16.85
C ILE A 644 12.21 28.09 17.81
N THR A 645 12.28 29.29 17.26
CA THR A 645 12.34 30.52 18.05
C THR A 645 10.99 31.22 18.00
N LEU A 646 10.44 31.49 19.18
CA LEU A 646 9.22 32.27 19.40
C LEU A 646 9.62 33.69 19.78
N ARG A 647 9.03 34.68 19.14
CA ARG A 647 9.19 36.10 19.49
C ARG A 647 7.82 36.69 19.81
N ASN A 648 7.57 37.00 21.08
CA ASN A 648 6.31 37.59 21.53
C ASN A 648 5.07 36.88 21.01
N ALA A 649 5.06 35.55 21.08
CA ALA A 649 3.90 34.77 20.66
C ALA A 649 2.75 34.98 21.65
N SER A 650 1.78 35.77 21.25
CA SER A 650 0.59 36.08 22.07
C SER A 650 -0.46 34.99 21.93
N MET A 651 -0.91 34.46 23.04
CA MET A 651 -1.86 33.36 23.10
C MET A 651 -2.98 33.69 24.09
N GLN A 652 -4.20 33.27 23.72
CA GLN A 652 -5.36 33.28 24.60
C GLN A 652 -5.77 31.82 24.87
N VAL A 653 -5.85 31.47 26.17
CA VAL A 653 -6.24 30.14 26.63
C VAL A 653 -7.35 30.29 27.66
N GLY A 654 -8.57 30.12 27.20
CA GLY A 654 -9.73 30.47 28.05
C GLY A 654 -9.65 31.93 28.53
N HIS A 655 -9.66 32.14 29.86
CA HIS A 655 -9.56 33.48 30.48
C HIS A 655 -8.12 33.99 30.62
N SER A 656 -7.11 33.18 30.23
CA SER A 656 -5.70 33.51 30.40
C SER A 656 -5.10 34.07 29.12
N ASP A 657 -4.41 35.21 29.19
CA ASP A 657 -3.56 35.75 28.16
C ASP A 657 -2.11 35.37 28.44
N ILE A 658 -1.41 34.83 27.46
CA ILE A 658 -0.03 34.39 27.63
C ILE A 658 0.80 34.90 26.45
N THR A 659 1.89 35.58 26.73
CA THR A 659 2.90 35.91 25.73
C THR A 659 4.16 35.09 26.00
N ALA A 660 4.61 34.36 25.00
CA ALA A 660 5.78 33.50 25.08
C ALA A 660 6.90 33.99 24.17
N THR A 661 8.13 34.06 24.69
CA THR A 661 9.35 34.33 23.95
C THR A 661 10.39 33.29 24.32
N GLY A 662 11.12 32.77 23.37
CA GLY A 662 12.17 31.77 23.65
C GLY A 662 12.40 30.75 22.54
N VAL A 663 12.90 29.60 22.94
CA VAL A 663 13.35 28.56 21.99
C VAL A 663 12.82 27.19 22.40
N ILE A 664 12.31 26.48 21.41
CA ILE A 664 11.95 25.06 21.49
C ILE A 664 12.97 24.28 20.66
N HIS A 665 13.56 23.25 21.26
CA HIS A 665 14.62 22.47 20.63
C HIS A 665 14.06 21.14 20.13
N ASP A 666 14.60 20.69 19.00
CA ASP A 666 14.45 19.34 18.43
C ASP A 666 13.01 18.83 18.25
N LEU A 667 12.10 19.70 17.80
CA LEU A 667 10.70 19.34 17.56
C LEU A 667 10.54 18.17 16.59
N TYR A 668 11.48 18.02 15.63
CA TYR A 668 11.46 16.91 14.68
C TYR A 668 11.68 15.54 15.35
N GLY A 669 12.63 15.47 16.31
CA GLY A 669 12.86 14.25 17.10
C GLY A 669 11.65 13.93 17.98
N VAL A 670 10.94 14.93 18.49
CA VAL A 670 9.70 14.77 19.26
C VAL A 670 8.59 14.16 18.40
N LEU A 671 8.37 14.68 17.20
CA LEU A 671 7.27 14.27 16.33
C LEU A 671 7.49 12.87 15.72
N LYS A 672 8.74 12.52 15.37
CA LYS A 672 9.03 11.23 14.71
C LYS A 672 9.54 10.13 15.63
N MET A 673 10.31 10.48 16.67
CA MET A 673 11.03 9.50 17.49
C MET A 673 10.55 9.44 18.94
N ASN A 674 9.46 10.10 19.27
CA ASN A 674 8.93 10.21 20.63
C ASN A 674 9.98 10.70 21.66
N GLN A 675 10.87 11.59 21.21
CA GLN A 675 11.92 12.18 22.03
C GLN A 675 11.36 13.26 22.96
N THR A 676 12.16 13.68 23.92
CA THR A 676 11.77 14.70 24.89
C THR A 676 11.77 16.09 24.25
N LEU A 677 10.64 16.78 24.31
CA LEU A 677 10.47 18.18 23.93
C LEU A 677 11.26 19.07 24.90
N LYS A 678 12.30 19.73 24.42
CA LYS A 678 13.09 20.69 25.21
C LYS A 678 12.69 22.11 24.87
N ALA A 679 12.35 22.92 25.87
CA ALA A 679 11.96 24.31 25.68
C ALA A 679 12.58 25.23 26.74
N THR A 680 12.98 26.42 26.33
CA THR A 680 13.39 27.51 27.24
C THR A 680 12.58 28.76 26.85
N LEU A 681 11.63 29.13 27.66
CA LEU A 681 10.67 30.19 27.36
C LEU A 681 10.61 31.23 28.47
N GLU A 682 10.39 32.47 28.08
CA GLU A 682 9.95 33.57 28.96
C GLU A 682 8.45 33.77 28.75
N LEU A 683 7.70 33.66 29.80
CA LEU A 683 6.25 33.79 29.80
C LEU A 683 5.84 35.09 30.51
N HIS A 684 5.05 35.87 29.82
CA HIS A 684 4.39 37.06 30.38
C HIS A 684 2.87 36.90 30.26
N SER A 685 2.13 37.28 31.29
CA SER A 685 0.66 37.25 31.28
C SER A 685 0.14 38.38 32.15
N HIS A 686 -0.88 39.10 31.67
CA HIS A 686 -1.57 40.08 32.50
C HIS A 686 -2.58 39.35 33.42
N LYS A 687 -3.21 38.28 32.94
CA LYS A 687 -4.18 37.51 33.73
C LYS A 687 -4.03 36.02 33.42
N LEU A 688 -3.69 35.24 34.44
CA LEU A 688 -3.57 33.77 34.37
C LEU A 688 -4.57 33.11 35.32
N ASP A 689 -5.51 32.31 34.79
CA ASP A 689 -6.46 31.50 35.54
C ASP A 689 -5.95 30.05 35.66
N CYS A 690 -5.25 29.77 36.77
CA CYS A 690 -4.74 28.43 37.04
C CYS A 690 -5.84 27.38 37.21
N ASN A 691 -7.02 27.76 37.72
CA ASN A 691 -8.13 26.85 37.95
C ASN A 691 -8.61 26.27 36.61
N GLN A 692 -8.85 27.16 35.66
CA GLN A 692 -9.30 26.75 34.32
C GLN A 692 -8.24 25.95 33.59
N LEU A 693 -6.96 26.35 33.68
CA LEU A 693 -5.86 25.62 33.03
C LEU A 693 -5.67 24.21 33.61
N ILE A 694 -5.69 24.06 34.94
CA ILE A 694 -5.54 22.75 35.60
C ILE A 694 -6.73 21.84 35.29
N ASN A 695 -7.95 22.38 35.38
CA ASN A 695 -9.16 21.61 35.05
C ASN A 695 -9.17 21.17 33.60
N SER A 696 -8.59 21.96 32.70
CA SER A 696 -8.45 21.60 31.27
C SER A 696 -7.46 20.47 31.02
N LEU A 697 -6.44 20.28 31.84
CA LEU A 697 -5.51 19.17 31.83
C LEU A 697 -6.11 17.87 32.40
N SER A 698 -7.13 18.00 33.25
CA SER A 698 -7.76 16.85 33.93
C SER A 698 -8.99 16.32 33.22
N ALA A 699 -9.61 17.12 32.33
CA ALA A 699 -10.88 16.81 31.69
C ALA A 699 -10.76 15.54 30.78
N PRO A 700 -11.79 14.65 30.75
CA PRO A 700 -11.84 13.50 29.88
C PRO A 700 -11.89 13.92 28.41
N VAL A 701 -11.26 13.13 27.55
CA VAL A 701 -11.16 13.36 26.08
C VAL A 701 -12.53 13.48 25.39
N ASP A 702 -13.59 12.84 25.92
CA ASP A 702 -14.94 12.86 25.34
C ASP A 702 -15.72 14.18 25.55
N THR A 703 -15.24 15.08 26.40
CA THR A 703 -15.86 16.38 26.63
C THR A 703 -15.54 17.44 25.56
N LEU A 704 -14.83 17.07 24.50
CA LEU A 704 -14.55 17.94 23.33
C LEU A 704 -15.82 18.39 22.55
N LYS A 705 -17.00 17.92 22.90
CA LYS A 705 -18.30 18.43 22.42
C LYS A 705 -18.79 19.67 23.14
N VAL A 706 -18.11 20.05 24.22
CA VAL A 706 -18.49 21.20 25.04
C VAL A 706 -17.92 22.47 24.41
N GLU A 707 -18.75 23.46 24.19
CA GLU A 707 -18.33 24.79 23.74
C GLU A 707 -17.27 25.34 24.70
N ALA A 708 -16.28 26.06 24.18
CA ALA A 708 -15.06 26.48 24.89
C ALA A 708 -15.33 27.29 26.21
N ASP A 709 -16.53 27.83 26.37
CA ASP A 709 -16.92 28.66 27.52
C ASP A 709 -17.41 27.85 28.73
N THR A 710 -17.46 26.52 28.66
CA THR A 710 -18.06 25.68 29.71
C THR A 710 -17.06 24.98 30.64
N VAL A 711 -15.74 25.12 30.45
CA VAL A 711 -14.79 24.67 31.46
C VAL A 711 -14.85 25.64 32.63
N SER A 712 -15.58 25.24 33.68
CA SER A 712 -15.82 26.11 34.85
C SER A 712 -14.54 26.34 35.63
N SER A 713 -14.23 27.59 35.90
CA SER A 713 -13.18 27.98 36.85
C SER A 713 -13.52 27.66 38.31
N THR A 714 -14.78 27.32 38.59
CA THR A 714 -15.30 26.98 39.94
C THR A 714 -15.39 25.46 40.18
N ALA A 715 -15.13 24.62 39.20
CA ALA A 715 -15.09 23.17 39.41
C ALA A 715 -13.94 22.78 40.37
N PRO A 716 -14.10 21.74 41.20
CA PRO A 716 -13.02 21.22 42.01
C PRO A 716 -11.83 20.81 41.13
N MET A 717 -10.62 21.19 41.53
CA MET A 717 -9.40 20.81 40.82
C MET A 717 -9.12 19.32 41.02
N GLU A 718 -8.80 18.63 39.95
CA GLU A 718 -8.40 17.23 39.96
C GLU A 718 -6.90 17.07 39.71
N LEU A 719 -6.36 15.92 40.11
CA LEU A 719 -4.97 15.56 39.92
C LEU A 719 -4.68 15.37 38.43
N PHE A 720 -3.73 16.12 37.87
CA PHE A 720 -3.32 16.07 36.47
C PHE A 720 -1.95 15.42 36.32
N VAL A 721 -1.79 14.68 35.20
CA VAL A 721 -0.57 13.96 34.90
C VAL A 721 0.28 14.79 33.94
N ILE A 722 1.54 14.98 34.28
CA ILE A 722 2.49 15.71 33.42
C ILE A 722 3.05 14.77 32.36
N PRO A 723 3.08 15.17 31.07
CA PRO A 723 3.63 14.35 29.99
C PRO A 723 5.08 13.93 30.23
N ARG A 724 5.44 12.68 29.84
CA ARG A 724 6.79 12.12 30.08
C ARG A 724 7.87 12.84 29.25
N ASN A 725 7.49 13.29 28.07
CA ASN A 725 8.43 13.76 27.04
C ASN A 725 8.53 15.27 26.99
N VAL A 726 8.52 15.94 28.15
CA VAL A 726 8.66 17.40 28.25
C VAL A 726 9.79 17.74 29.20
N ASP A 727 10.72 18.60 28.75
CA ASP A 727 11.80 19.22 29.52
C ASP A 727 11.77 20.72 29.20
N ALA A 728 11.03 21.50 30.01
CA ALA A 728 10.83 22.92 29.79
C ALA A 728 11.31 23.77 30.97
N GLU A 729 12.07 24.81 30.66
CA GLU A 729 12.47 25.83 31.57
C GLU A 729 11.72 27.12 31.21
N LEU A 730 10.86 27.60 32.14
CA LEU A 730 10.02 28.77 31.96
C LEU A 730 10.41 29.85 32.94
N ARG A 731 10.73 31.04 32.43
CA ARG A 731 10.83 32.26 33.28
C ARG A 731 9.48 32.95 33.22
N THR A 732 8.87 33.21 34.37
CA THR A 732 7.53 33.77 34.44
C THR A 732 7.52 35.18 35.01
N LYS A 733 6.73 36.02 34.35
CA LYS A 733 6.36 37.35 34.86
C LYS A 733 4.87 37.50 34.62
N LEU A 734 4.08 37.36 35.71
CA LEU A 734 2.63 37.28 35.63
C LEU A 734 2.05 38.39 36.50
N ASP A 735 1.26 39.28 35.90
CA ASP A 735 0.73 40.45 36.65
C ASP A 735 -0.36 40.00 37.64
N GLN A 736 -1.24 39.11 37.21
CA GLN A 736 -2.30 38.57 38.07
C GLN A 736 -2.46 37.06 37.83
N VAL A 737 -2.48 36.27 38.90
CA VAL A 737 -2.69 34.81 38.88
C VAL A 737 -3.83 34.45 39.81
N THR A 738 -4.81 33.71 39.27
CA THR A 738 -5.95 33.19 40.08
C THR A 738 -5.72 31.70 40.34
N TYR A 739 -5.72 31.30 41.61
CA TYR A 739 -5.63 29.91 42.06
C TYR A 739 -6.60 29.64 43.22
N GLY A 740 -7.50 28.69 43.09
CA GLY A 740 -8.62 28.48 43.96
C GLY A 740 -9.51 29.74 43.98
N LYS A 741 -9.76 30.27 45.14
CA LYS A 741 -10.47 31.56 45.34
C LYS A 741 -9.52 32.74 45.53
N MET A 742 -8.21 32.50 45.40
CA MET A 742 -7.17 33.50 45.71
C MET A 742 -6.64 34.13 44.44
N VAL A 743 -6.28 35.40 44.56
CA VAL A 743 -5.65 36.19 43.53
C VAL A 743 -4.26 36.61 44.02
N PHE A 744 -3.27 36.34 43.21
CA PHE A 744 -1.87 36.73 43.43
C PHE A 744 -1.45 37.76 42.40
N GLU A 745 -0.68 38.72 42.77
CA GLU A 745 -0.19 39.81 41.92
C GLU A 745 1.31 39.77 41.83
N ASN A 746 1.85 40.25 40.70
CA ASN A 746 3.28 40.34 40.42
C ASN A 746 4.04 39.02 40.65
N VAL A 747 3.51 37.94 40.11
CA VAL A 747 4.11 36.61 40.26
C VAL A 747 5.32 36.48 39.33
N CYS A 748 6.51 36.40 39.89
CA CYS A 748 7.76 36.28 39.15
C CYS A 748 8.56 35.09 39.67
N GLY A 749 9.23 34.34 38.73
CA GLY A 749 10.09 33.22 39.09
C GLY A 749 10.31 32.27 37.96
N ASN A 750 10.89 31.10 38.26
CA ASN A 750 11.18 30.07 37.27
C ASN A 750 10.31 28.83 37.47
N VAL A 751 9.87 28.26 36.40
CA VAL A 751 9.09 27.00 36.39
C VAL A 751 9.84 25.99 35.54
N ASP A 752 10.26 24.90 36.14
CA ASP A 752 10.87 23.77 35.41
C ASP A 752 9.84 22.63 35.30
N VAL A 753 9.65 22.14 34.11
CA VAL A 753 8.83 20.95 33.84
C VAL A 753 9.76 19.86 33.34
N ARG A 754 10.02 18.85 34.16
CA ARG A 754 10.99 17.79 33.82
C ARG A 754 10.64 16.51 34.57
N ASN A 755 10.87 15.35 33.93
CA ASN A 755 10.68 14.04 34.55
C ASN A 755 9.29 13.80 35.16
N GLN A 756 8.23 14.26 34.48
CA GLN A 756 6.85 14.24 35.00
C GLN A 756 6.65 15.02 36.32
N ALA A 757 7.44 16.06 36.54
CA ALA A 757 7.31 16.96 37.67
C ALA A 757 7.33 18.41 37.21
N VAL A 758 6.62 19.27 37.90
CA VAL A 758 6.71 20.73 37.81
C VAL A 758 7.39 21.26 39.05
N HIS A 759 8.37 22.09 38.87
CA HIS A 759 9.10 22.76 39.92
C HIS A 759 8.99 24.28 39.77
N LEU A 760 8.20 24.92 40.61
CA LEU A 760 8.10 26.37 40.74
C LEU A 760 9.21 26.86 41.64
N LYS A 761 10.23 27.52 41.12
CA LYS A 761 11.43 27.89 41.86
C LYS A 761 11.36 29.37 42.33
N LYS A 762 11.36 29.57 43.63
CA LYS A 762 11.46 30.90 44.29
C LYS A 762 10.49 31.91 43.66
N LEU A 763 9.23 31.50 43.46
CA LEU A 763 8.24 32.44 43.00
C LEU A 763 8.07 33.54 44.04
N THR A 764 8.15 34.78 43.62
CA THR A 764 7.81 35.96 44.44
C THR A 764 6.48 36.48 43.95
N MET A 765 5.61 36.82 44.88
CA MET A 765 4.27 37.31 44.58
C MET A 765 3.69 38.11 45.73
N ARG A 766 2.66 38.87 45.48
CA ARG A 766 1.85 39.53 46.50
C ARG A 766 0.42 38.92 46.47
N GLY A 767 -0.08 38.57 47.59
CA GLY A 767 -1.42 38.01 47.72
C GLY A 767 -1.87 37.96 49.17
N LEU A 768 -3.20 37.97 49.37
CA LEU A 768 -3.77 37.95 50.73
C LEU A 768 -3.24 39.08 51.60
N ASP A 769 -2.94 40.24 51.00
CA ASP A 769 -2.31 41.42 51.61
C ASP A 769 -0.89 41.17 52.16
N ALA A 770 -0.21 40.13 51.72
CA ALA A 770 1.12 39.75 52.18
C ALA A 770 2.12 39.58 51.01
N ASP A 771 3.41 39.81 51.29
CA ASP A 771 4.50 39.45 50.40
C ASP A 771 4.82 37.97 50.59
N MET A 772 4.84 37.25 49.49
CA MET A 772 4.98 35.78 49.46
C MET A 772 6.18 35.35 48.60
N GLN A 773 6.90 34.36 49.10
CA GLN A 773 7.86 33.60 48.32
C GLN A 773 7.48 32.12 48.42
N ALA A 774 7.40 31.46 47.27
CA ALA A 774 7.04 30.07 47.18
C ALA A 774 8.02 29.26 46.31
N THR A 775 8.33 28.08 46.77
CA THR A 775 8.94 27.03 45.95
C THR A 775 8.02 25.82 46.05
N VAL A 776 7.59 25.28 44.88
CA VAL A 776 6.62 24.19 44.85
C VAL A 776 7.11 23.10 43.90
N VAL A 777 7.03 21.87 44.31
CA VAL A 777 7.23 20.71 43.44
C VAL A 777 5.95 19.90 43.39
N TYR A 778 5.45 19.67 42.20
CA TYR A 778 4.32 18.79 41.93
C TYR A 778 4.75 17.64 41.00
N ARG A 779 4.34 16.43 41.35
CA ARG A 779 4.60 15.24 40.55
C ARG A 779 3.42 14.28 40.56
N ALA A 780 2.88 13.93 39.43
CA ALA A 780 1.87 12.87 39.28
C ALA A 780 2.19 12.00 38.06
N ARG A 781 2.25 10.72 38.28
CA ARG A 781 2.44 9.69 37.20
C ARG A 781 1.12 9.02 36.82
N GLN A 782 0.14 9.07 37.73
CA GLN A 782 -1.18 8.45 37.58
C GLN A 782 -2.22 9.37 38.23
N LYS A 783 -3.46 9.36 37.75
CA LYS A 783 -4.58 10.16 38.31
C LYS A 783 -5.01 9.77 39.72
N ALA A 784 -4.47 8.72 40.31
CA ALA A 784 -4.87 8.24 41.63
C ALA A 784 -3.98 8.75 42.76
N ARG A 785 -2.74 9.15 42.49
CA ARG A 785 -1.78 9.53 43.54
C ARG A 785 -0.75 10.54 43.00
N GLY A 786 -0.64 11.68 43.66
CA GLY A 786 0.35 12.72 43.42
C GLY A 786 1.30 12.94 44.58
N TYR A 787 2.39 13.64 44.33
CA TYR A 787 3.33 14.15 45.32
C TYR A 787 3.38 15.66 45.22
N ALA A 788 3.31 16.34 46.33
CA ALA A 788 3.56 17.76 46.42
C ALA A 788 4.58 18.07 47.50
N GLY A 789 5.51 18.95 47.16
CA GLY A 789 6.42 19.55 48.08
C GLY A 789 6.36 21.07 47.97
N PHE A 790 6.44 21.81 49.06
CA PHE A 790 6.42 23.25 49.02
C PHE A 790 7.28 23.84 50.13
N ASP A 791 7.83 25.02 49.86
CA ASP A 791 8.53 25.90 50.78
C ASP A 791 7.95 27.29 50.60
N PHE A 792 7.17 27.72 51.57
CA PHE A 792 6.50 29.01 51.59
C PHE A 792 7.10 29.96 52.62
N LYS A 793 7.22 31.21 52.24
CA LYS A 793 7.55 32.32 53.11
C LYS A 793 6.57 33.47 52.87
N LEU A 794 5.75 33.76 53.88
CA LEU A 794 4.74 34.81 53.86
C LEU A 794 5.09 35.86 54.89
N LYS A 795 5.17 37.12 54.49
CA LYS A 795 5.46 38.22 55.39
C LYS A 795 4.25 39.10 55.52
N GLY A 796 3.84 39.32 56.77
CA GLY A 796 2.75 40.23 57.07
C GLY A 796 1.38 39.68 56.61
N ILE A 797 1.09 38.41 56.76
CA ILE A 797 -0.23 37.86 56.49
C ILE A 797 -1.17 37.88 57.66
N ASN A 798 -2.45 38.22 57.43
CA ASN A 798 -3.48 38.10 58.44
C ASN A 798 -3.73 36.63 58.80
N VAL A 799 -3.84 36.29 60.08
CA VAL A 799 -4.00 34.87 60.52
C VAL A 799 -5.21 34.21 59.89
N GLY A 800 -6.36 34.89 59.78
CA GLY A 800 -7.53 34.31 59.11
C GLY A 800 -7.29 34.00 57.68
N LYS A 801 -6.62 34.89 56.90
CA LYS A 801 -6.25 34.67 55.54
C LYS A 801 -5.17 33.58 55.36
N LEU A 802 -4.29 33.41 56.36
CA LEU A 802 -3.32 32.31 56.38
C LEU A 802 -4.01 30.95 56.46
N VAL A 803 -5.04 30.82 57.28
CA VAL A 803 -5.82 29.57 57.41
C VAL A 803 -6.64 29.28 56.15
N ASP A 804 -7.23 30.33 55.54
CA ASP A 804 -7.91 30.20 54.25
C ASP A 804 -6.94 29.79 53.11
N PHE A 805 -5.70 30.28 53.17
CA PHE A 805 -4.63 29.90 52.24
C PHE A 805 -4.19 28.43 52.39
N ALA A 806 -4.07 27.98 53.62
CA ALA A 806 -3.62 26.62 53.93
C ALA A 806 -4.59 25.92 54.88
N PRO A 807 -5.73 25.39 54.37
CA PRO A 807 -6.78 24.77 55.21
C PRO A 807 -6.27 23.59 56.07
N ALA A 808 -5.20 22.92 55.66
CA ALA A 808 -4.56 21.88 56.46
C ALA A 808 -4.08 22.41 57.84
N LEU A 809 -3.82 23.71 57.98
CA LEU A 809 -3.46 24.34 59.26
C LEU A 809 -4.56 24.21 60.31
N ASP A 810 -5.83 24.09 59.95
CA ASP A 810 -6.91 23.82 60.89
C ASP A 810 -6.75 22.47 61.60
N THR A 811 -6.22 21.48 60.92
CA THR A 811 -5.97 20.17 61.52
C THR A 811 -4.64 20.13 62.26
N ILE A 812 -3.63 20.87 61.74
CA ILE A 812 -2.28 20.88 62.30
C ILE A 812 -2.16 21.78 63.51
N VAL A 813 -2.79 22.96 63.46
CA VAL A 813 -2.78 23.98 64.54
C VAL A 813 -4.17 24.55 64.73
N PRO A 814 -5.13 23.79 65.25
CA PRO A 814 -6.54 24.22 65.39
C PRO A 814 -6.74 25.54 66.15
N MET A 815 -5.88 25.79 67.10
CA MET A 815 -5.94 27.03 67.88
C MET A 815 -5.52 28.28 67.09
N LEU A 816 -4.96 28.16 65.88
CA LEU A 816 -4.50 29.30 65.10
C LEU A 816 -5.66 30.24 64.74
N ARG A 817 -6.86 29.70 64.49
CA ARG A 817 -8.08 30.48 64.22
C ARG A 817 -8.51 31.35 65.37
N SER A 818 -8.11 31.01 66.57
CA SER A 818 -8.45 31.79 67.74
C SER A 818 -7.63 33.10 67.88
N PHE A 819 -6.59 33.25 67.02
CA PHE A 819 -5.77 34.47 67.00
C PHE A 819 -6.14 35.36 65.81
N LYS A 820 -6.09 36.68 66.12
CA LYS A 820 -6.24 37.75 65.12
C LYS A 820 -4.99 38.63 65.15
N GLY A 821 -4.53 38.98 63.96
CA GLY A 821 -3.36 39.86 63.81
C GLY A 821 -2.57 39.50 62.59
N MET A 822 -1.40 40.07 62.41
CA MET A 822 -0.50 39.84 61.29
C MET A 822 0.66 38.93 61.71
N VAL A 823 0.99 37.98 60.90
CA VAL A 823 2.09 37.04 61.16
C VAL A 823 3.01 36.92 59.98
N ASN A 824 4.25 36.54 60.22
CA ASN A 824 5.14 36.00 59.23
C ASN A 824 5.07 34.47 59.37
N PHE A 825 4.88 33.81 58.24
CA PHE A 825 4.75 32.35 58.17
C PHE A 825 5.78 31.77 57.25
N GLU A 826 6.53 30.80 57.71
CA GLU A 826 7.45 30.02 56.92
C GLU A 826 7.11 28.55 57.10
N ALA A 827 7.01 27.80 55.97
CA ALA A 827 6.73 26.37 55.99
C ALA A 827 7.42 25.65 54.86
N ALA A 828 8.24 24.65 55.16
CA ALA A 828 8.67 23.64 54.23
C ALA A 828 7.90 22.36 54.50
N ALA A 829 7.24 21.81 53.46
CA ALA A 829 6.43 20.60 53.62
C ALA A 829 6.46 19.73 52.36
N GLU A 830 6.21 18.46 52.59
CA GLU A 830 5.97 17.47 51.51
C GLU A 830 4.83 16.53 51.92
N ALA A 831 4.03 16.09 50.94
CA ALA A 831 2.93 15.17 51.18
C ALA A 831 2.50 14.43 49.92
N VAL A 832 1.77 13.35 50.11
CA VAL A 832 1.05 12.66 49.03
C VAL A 832 -0.31 13.36 48.84
N LEU A 833 -0.71 13.56 47.58
CA LEU A 833 -2.01 14.09 47.17
C LEU A 833 -2.97 12.98 46.80
N ASP A 834 -4.26 13.17 47.09
CA ASP A 834 -5.35 12.36 46.57
C ASP A 834 -5.76 12.78 45.14
N SER A 835 -6.79 12.14 44.56
CA SER A 835 -7.33 12.47 43.25
C SER A 835 -7.85 13.90 43.10
N ASN A 836 -8.22 14.56 44.22
CA ASN A 836 -8.78 15.89 44.24
C ASN A 836 -7.76 16.97 44.68
N LEU A 837 -6.44 16.63 44.53
CA LEU A 837 -5.34 17.51 44.99
C LEU A 837 -5.30 17.81 46.50
N ASN A 838 -6.06 17.11 47.32
CA ASN A 838 -6.00 17.30 48.77
C ASN A 838 -4.78 16.58 49.35
N ILE A 839 -4.16 17.19 50.34
CA ILE A 839 -3.05 16.60 51.07
C ILE A 839 -3.56 15.43 51.93
N LYS A 840 -3.00 14.26 51.76
CA LYS A 840 -3.19 13.13 52.69
C LYS A 840 -2.44 13.41 53.98
N ILE A 841 -3.15 13.97 54.94
CA ILE A 841 -2.57 14.46 56.22
C ILE A 841 -1.64 13.44 56.89
N PRO A 842 -1.93 12.12 56.94
CA PRO A 842 -1.02 11.15 57.55
C PRO A 842 0.36 11.06 56.87
N THR A 843 0.48 11.50 55.61
CA THR A 843 1.74 11.49 54.83
C THR A 843 2.51 12.81 54.93
N LEU A 844 1.93 13.81 55.60
CA LEU A 844 2.50 15.14 55.69
C LEU A 844 3.76 15.14 56.55
N ARG A 845 4.85 15.64 56.00
CA ARG A 845 6.07 16.02 56.71
C ARG A 845 6.25 17.51 56.54
N SER A 846 6.39 18.24 57.64
CA SER A 846 6.50 19.71 57.55
C SER A 846 7.32 20.28 58.70
N ALA A 847 8.07 21.34 58.42
CA ALA A 847 8.68 22.22 59.37
C ALA A 847 8.14 23.63 59.15
N MET A 848 7.51 24.19 60.18
CA MET A 848 6.82 25.48 60.12
C MET A 848 7.33 26.44 61.18
N HIS A 849 7.35 27.73 60.86
CA HIS A 849 7.63 28.82 61.77
C HIS A 849 6.59 29.92 61.61
N ILE A 850 5.93 30.29 62.71
CA ILE A 850 4.94 31.38 62.81
C ILE A 850 5.47 32.43 63.75
N LYS A 851 5.63 33.67 63.26
CA LYS A 851 6.04 34.76 64.06
C LYS A 851 5.05 35.91 63.91
N GLY A 852 4.50 36.42 65.04
CA GLY A 852 3.59 37.53 65.02
C GLY A 852 3.84 38.48 66.25
N ASP A 853 3.59 39.74 66.03
CA ASP A 853 3.65 40.75 67.08
C ASP A 853 2.26 41.30 67.29
N SER A 854 1.91 41.56 68.56
CA SER A 854 0.61 42.12 68.96
C SER A 854 -0.61 41.29 68.51
N LEU A 855 -0.52 39.96 68.66
CA LEU A 855 -1.62 39.05 68.31
C LEU A 855 -2.73 39.07 69.35
N VAL A 856 -3.99 39.12 68.93
CA VAL A 856 -5.19 39.12 69.80
C VAL A 856 -5.78 37.71 69.80
N LEU A 857 -5.94 37.13 70.98
CA LEU A 857 -6.68 35.89 71.20
C LEU A 857 -8.19 36.18 71.23
N MET A 858 -8.93 35.62 70.30
CA MET A 858 -10.37 35.86 70.16
C MET A 858 -11.26 34.92 70.99
N ASP A 859 -10.76 33.73 71.32
CA ASP A 859 -11.48 32.79 72.18
C ASP A 859 -11.42 33.22 73.63
N GLY A 860 -12.44 33.98 74.05
CA GLY A 860 -12.55 34.52 75.35
C GLY A 860 -12.80 33.48 76.44
N GLU A 861 -13.43 32.34 76.15
CA GLU A 861 -13.75 31.30 77.14
C GLU A 861 -12.50 30.49 77.53
N THR A 862 -11.76 29.97 76.54
CA THR A 862 -10.49 29.26 76.79
C THR A 862 -9.48 30.16 77.44
N PHE A 863 -9.38 31.43 77.00
CA PHE A 863 -8.52 32.42 77.69
C PHE A 863 -8.98 32.76 79.11
N ALA A 864 -10.29 32.85 79.34
CA ALA A 864 -10.85 33.13 80.70
C ALA A 864 -10.55 31.95 81.65
N GLU A 865 -10.69 30.70 81.20
CA GLU A 865 -10.35 29.53 82.01
C GLU A 865 -8.87 29.46 82.35
N ILE A 866 -7.96 29.61 81.29
CA ILE A 866 -6.53 29.70 81.52
C ILE A 866 -6.19 30.87 82.47
N SER A 867 -6.78 32.04 82.28
CA SER A 867 -6.58 33.22 83.11
C SER A 867 -7.04 33.03 84.57
N LYS A 868 -8.13 32.28 84.73
CA LYS A 868 -8.63 31.90 86.07
C LYS A 868 -7.69 30.95 86.78
N MET A 869 -7.22 29.89 86.07
CA MET A 869 -6.32 28.93 86.68
C MET A 869 -4.94 29.50 86.95
N LEU A 870 -4.47 30.41 86.10
CA LEU A 870 -3.16 31.04 86.25
C LEU A 870 -3.19 32.36 87.05
N LEU A 871 -4.36 32.77 87.66
CA LEU A 871 -4.58 33.92 88.45
C LEU A 871 -4.20 35.27 87.83
N PHE A 872 -4.52 35.44 86.52
CA PHE A 872 -4.26 36.71 85.84
C PHE A 872 -5.14 37.82 86.36
N LYS A 873 -4.53 38.97 86.73
CA LYS A 873 -5.30 40.14 87.33
C LYS A 873 -6.16 40.82 86.23
N ASN A 874 -5.72 40.97 85.02
CA ASN A 874 -6.44 41.64 83.95
C ASN A 874 -7.01 40.59 82.93
N LYS A 875 -8.19 40.10 83.13
CA LYS A 875 -8.88 39.07 82.36
C LYS A 875 -9.40 39.54 80.96
N LYS A 876 -9.29 40.82 80.69
CA LYS A 876 -9.82 41.46 79.47
C LYS A 876 -8.74 41.76 78.43
N ARG A 877 -7.46 41.71 78.78
CA ARG A 877 -6.32 42.00 77.85
C ARG A 877 -5.80 40.72 77.24
N ASN A 878 -6.35 40.40 76.11
CA ASN A 878 -6.02 39.19 75.32
C ASN A 878 -4.99 39.46 74.22
N VAL A 879 -4.15 40.50 74.32
CA VAL A 879 -3.10 40.87 73.38
C VAL A 879 -1.75 40.29 73.80
N PHE A 880 -1.12 39.51 72.89
CA PHE A 880 0.20 38.98 73.10
C PHE A 880 1.25 39.89 72.43
N ASP A 881 2.30 40.31 73.17
CA ASP A 881 3.29 41.25 72.70
C ASP A 881 4.07 40.67 71.46
N SER A 882 4.57 39.43 71.50
CA SER A 882 5.22 38.79 70.43
C SER A 882 5.13 37.27 70.63
N ILE A 883 4.82 36.54 69.56
CA ILE A 883 4.79 35.05 69.53
C ILE A 883 5.68 34.59 68.41
N SER A 884 6.53 33.60 68.72
CA SER A 884 7.36 32.92 67.72
C SER A 884 7.29 31.41 67.93
N VAL A 885 6.57 30.70 67.11
CA VAL A 885 6.25 29.27 67.25
C VAL A 885 6.97 28.46 66.15
N ASN A 886 7.65 27.43 66.52
CA ASN A 886 8.17 26.41 65.65
C ASN A 886 7.39 25.12 65.80
N LEU A 887 7.03 24.51 64.67
CA LEU A 887 6.29 23.26 64.66
C LEU A 887 6.96 22.30 63.68
N ILE A 888 6.91 21.03 64.01
CA ILE A 888 7.29 19.94 63.12
C ILE A 888 6.14 18.96 63.07
N VAL A 889 5.79 18.57 61.82
CA VAL A 889 4.77 17.55 61.53
C VAL A 889 5.51 16.36 60.96
N GLU A 890 5.41 15.24 61.61
CA GLU A 890 6.04 13.99 61.16
C GLU A 890 5.30 12.79 61.74
N ASN A 891 5.09 11.76 60.89
CA ASN A 891 4.45 10.47 61.28
C ASN A 891 3.09 10.66 61.98
N GLY A 892 2.28 11.59 61.54
CA GLY A 892 0.95 11.85 62.08
C GLY A 892 0.93 12.60 63.39
N ASN A 893 2.07 13.15 63.85
CA ASN A 893 2.18 13.93 65.06
C ASN A 893 2.70 15.33 64.75
N VAL A 894 2.13 16.31 65.44
CA VAL A 894 2.57 17.71 65.44
C VAL A 894 3.30 17.97 66.74
N THR A 895 4.56 18.34 66.64
CA THR A 895 5.34 18.80 67.78
C THR A 895 5.43 20.30 67.77
N VAL A 896 4.87 20.95 68.77
CA VAL A 896 5.00 22.38 69.00
C VAL A 896 6.12 22.58 69.99
N TYR A 897 7.19 23.18 69.52
CA TYR A 897 8.35 23.41 70.35
C TYR A 897 8.09 24.53 71.30
N PRO A 898 8.72 24.55 72.51
CA PRO A 898 8.50 25.57 73.53
C PRO A 898 8.77 26.98 72.98
N PHE A 899 7.80 27.80 73.06
CA PHE A 899 7.86 29.21 72.68
C PHE A 899 7.40 30.14 73.86
N LEU A 900 7.92 31.35 73.82
CA LEU A 900 7.65 32.35 74.86
C LEU A 900 6.38 33.10 74.51
N VAL A 901 5.55 33.29 75.53
CA VAL A 901 4.36 34.10 75.47
C VAL A 901 4.45 35.16 76.58
N GLN A 902 4.31 36.40 76.17
CA GLN A 902 4.28 37.52 77.20
C GLN A 902 2.96 38.27 77.08
N ILE A 903 2.31 38.42 78.24
CA ILE A 903 1.07 39.17 78.37
C ILE A 903 1.23 40.03 79.62
N ASP A 904 1.30 41.34 79.48
CA ASP A 904 1.45 42.29 80.59
C ASP A 904 2.67 41.90 81.46
N ARG A 905 2.46 41.48 82.68
CA ARG A 905 3.50 41.08 83.65
C ARG A 905 3.84 39.62 83.66
N TYR A 906 3.08 38.87 82.92
CA TYR A 906 3.28 37.38 82.81
C TYR A 906 4.16 36.97 81.64
N LYS A 907 5.09 36.13 81.94
CA LYS A 907 5.90 35.41 80.89
C LYS A 907 5.68 33.94 81.10
N ALA A 908 5.29 33.30 80.02
CA ALA A 908 5.05 31.87 80.05
C ALA A 908 5.78 31.20 78.86
N ALA A 909 6.19 29.93 78.98
CA ALA A 909 6.61 29.10 77.89
C ALA A 909 5.57 28.04 77.66
N VAL A 910 5.14 27.93 76.36
CA VAL A 910 4.10 26.98 75.89
C VAL A 910 4.71 26.02 74.93
N GLY A 911 4.49 24.72 75.04
CA GLY A 911 4.90 23.75 74.12
C GLY A 911 4.18 22.40 74.32
N GLY A 912 4.24 21.53 73.38
CA GLY A 912 3.53 20.25 73.47
C GLY A 912 3.47 19.45 72.20
N THR A 913 2.66 18.44 72.16
CA THR A 913 2.41 17.57 71.04
C THR A 913 0.93 17.44 70.75
N GLN A 914 0.59 17.24 69.50
CA GLN A 914 -0.78 17.02 69.08
C GLN A 914 -0.77 15.90 68.00
N GLY A 915 -1.65 14.92 68.15
CA GLY A 915 -1.94 13.95 67.12
C GLY A 915 -2.85 14.52 66.03
N LEU A 916 -2.81 13.94 64.84
CA LEU A 916 -3.74 14.28 63.75
C LEU A 916 -5.18 13.79 64.02
N ASP A 917 -5.34 13.00 65.09
CA ASP A 917 -6.64 12.62 65.68
C ASP A 917 -7.23 13.72 66.54
N MET A 918 -6.63 14.92 66.51
CA MET A 918 -7.01 16.12 67.29
C MET A 918 -6.79 16.00 68.79
N ASN A 919 -6.21 14.93 69.30
CA ASN A 919 -5.81 14.84 70.73
C ASN A 919 -4.47 15.54 70.91
N PHE A 920 -4.41 16.36 71.93
CA PHE A 920 -3.25 17.16 72.29
C PHE A 920 -2.82 17.04 73.75
N ASN A 921 -1.52 17.35 73.94
CA ASN A 921 -0.89 17.41 75.25
C ASN A 921 0.07 18.57 75.24
N TYR A 922 -0.44 19.70 75.72
CA TYR A 922 0.31 20.96 75.89
C TYR A 922 0.72 21.21 77.32
N HIS A 923 1.86 21.83 77.48
CA HIS A 923 2.34 22.30 78.79
C HIS A 923 2.61 23.80 78.73
N ILE A 924 2.04 24.53 79.69
CA ILE A 924 2.31 25.95 79.91
C ILE A 924 3.14 26.07 81.18
N SER A 925 4.39 26.55 81.09
CA SER A 925 5.23 26.89 82.19
C SER A 925 5.19 28.39 82.43
N ILE A 926 4.70 28.87 83.67
CA ILE A 926 4.76 30.25 84.00
C ILE A 926 6.16 30.54 84.55
N LEU A 927 6.90 31.39 83.81
CA LEU A 927 8.31 31.73 84.02
C LEU A 927 8.43 33.01 84.91
N LYS A 928 7.48 33.96 84.75
CA LYS A 928 7.42 35.19 85.47
C LYS A 928 5.94 35.51 85.73
N SER A 929 5.59 35.77 87.01
CA SER A 929 4.28 36.16 87.42
C SER A 929 4.37 36.96 88.71
N PRO A 930 3.32 37.69 89.21
CA PRO A 930 3.27 38.30 90.49
C PRO A 930 3.28 37.33 91.69
N ILE A 931 3.17 36.00 91.38
CA ILE A 931 3.19 34.91 92.35
C ILE A 931 4.63 34.42 92.50
N PRO A 932 5.10 34.17 93.74
CA PRO A 932 6.51 33.90 94.05
C PRO A 932 7.02 32.43 93.63
N PHE A 933 6.17 31.66 93.04
CA PHE A 933 6.55 30.27 92.61
C PHE A 933 6.20 30.05 91.17
N LYS A 934 7.01 29.14 90.48
CA LYS A 934 6.82 28.76 89.12
C LYS A 934 5.79 27.63 89.02
N LEU A 935 4.69 27.92 88.33
CA LEU A 935 3.61 26.97 88.09
C LEU A 935 3.67 26.42 86.69
N GLY A 936 3.26 25.19 86.54
CA GLY A 936 3.01 24.50 85.29
C GLY A 936 1.55 24.13 85.09
N LEU A 937 0.99 24.31 83.95
CA LEU A 937 -0.35 23.84 83.54
C LEU A 937 -0.23 22.87 82.44
N ASN A 938 -0.70 21.64 82.65
CA ASN A 938 -0.84 20.66 81.56
C ASN A 938 -2.27 20.70 81.02
N ILE A 939 -2.39 20.79 79.68
CA ILE A 939 -3.65 20.80 78.96
C ILE A 939 -3.65 19.60 78.07
N SER A 940 -4.57 18.67 78.25
CA SER A 940 -4.65 17.45 77.50
C SER A 940 -6.08 17.10 77.05
N GLY A 941 -6.25 16.32 75.97
CA GLY A 941 -7.55 15.94 75.43
C GLY A 941 -7.74 16.45 74.02
N ASN A 942 -8.95 16.74 73.62
CA ASN A 942 -9.34 17.43 72.42
C ASN A 942 -10.10 18.71 72.65
N LEU A 943 -10.42 19.45 71.58
CA LEU A 943 -11.11 20.75 71.74
C LEU A 943 -12.47 20.67 72.47
N ASP A 944 -13.18 19.54 72.39
CA ASP A 944 -14.48 19.31 72.99
C ASP A 944 -14.38 18.89 74.46
N LYS A 945 -13.29 18.23 74.86
CA LYS A 945 -13.06 17.72 76.20
C LYS A 945 -11.65 18.00 76.68
N MET A 946 -11.36 19.25 77.01
CA MET A 946 -10.07 19.68 77.59
C MET A 946 -9.96 19.30 79.05
N LYS A 947 -8.82 18.73 79.39
CA LYS A 947 -8.43 18.44 80.79
C LYS A 947 -7.29 19.35 81.23
N PHE A 948 -7.46 20.06 82.25
CA PHE A 948 -6.50 20.99 82.85
C PHE A 948 -5.92 20.39 84.13
N ARG A 949 -4.61 20.32 84.20
CA ARG A 949 -3.94 19.82 85.44
C ARG A 949 -2.77 20.72 85.82
N LEU A 950 -2.82 21.31 87.04
CA LEU A 950 -1.70 22.06 87.58
C LEU A 950 -0.56 21.15 87.99
N GLY A 951 0.67 21.63 87.81
CA GLY A 951 1.91 20.92 88.13
C GLY A 951 3.09 21.88 88.23
N LYS A 952 4.29 21.29 88.23
CA LYS A 952 5.51 22.11 88.21
C LYS A 952 5.82 22.62 86.79
N ALA A 953 6.41 23.80 86.66
CA ALA A 953 6.92 24.33 85.36
C ALA A 953 7.99 23.41 84.84
N LYS A 954 7.82 22.97 83.61
CA LYS A 954 8.76 22.12 82.91
C LYS A 954 9.86 22.92 82.17
N TYR A 955 9.51 24.11 81.65
CA TYR A 955 10.45 24.98 80.97
C TYR A 955 11.05 26.00 81.95
N LYS A 956 12.36 26.31 81.84
CA LYS A 956 13.09 27.25 82.67
C LYS A 956 13.53 28.46 81.83
N ASP A 957 13.67 29.65 82.49
CA ASP A 957 13.99 30.90 81.82
C ASP A 957 15.32 30.89 81.07
N ASP A 958 16.33 30.15 81.56
CA ASP A 958 17.66 30.11 81.06
C ASP A 958 17.88 29.07 79.97
N VAL A 959 16.90 28.17 79.72
CA VAL A 959 16.99 27.10 78.77
C VAL A 959 16.47 27.52 77.39
N THR A 960 15.66 28.54 77.32
CA THR A 960 14.96 29.02 76.16
C THR A 960 15.89 29.37 74.97
N PRO A 961 17.02 30.06 75.16
CA PRO A 961 17.92 30.35 74.00
C PRO A 961 18.58 29.13 73.39
N VAL A 962 18.92 28.10 74.18
CA VAL A 962 19.55 26.86 73.73
C VAL A 962 18.53 25.96 73.01
N GLU A 963 17.32 25.85 73.57
CA GLU A 963 16.21 25.09 72.96
C GLU A 963 15.71 25.74 71.67
N ILE A 964 15.59 27.09 71.67
CA ILE A 964 15.27 27.84 70.44
C ILE A 964 16.36 27.56 69.33
N ARG A 965 17.63 27.63 69.68
CA ARG A 965 18.72 27.31 68.76
C ARG A 965 18.65 25.85 68.23
N ARG A 966 18.36 24.90 69.10
CA ARG A 966 18.14 23.48 68.70
C ARG A 966 16.98 23.37 67.76
N VAL A 967 15.84 23.98 68.04
CA VAL A 967 14.62 23.98 67.24
C VAL A 967 14.90 24.62 65.88
N ASP A 968 15.55 25.79 65.85
CA ASP A 968 15.89 26.44 64.58
C ASP A 968 16.83 25.56 63.71
N SER A 969 17.83 24.93 64.33
CA SER A 969 18.70 24.02 63.61
C SER A 969 17.96 22.79 63.08
N THR A 970 17.05 22.21 63.85
CA THR A 970 16.22 21.06 63.43
C THR A 970 15.25 21.48 62.32
N ARG A 971 14.59 22.62 62.43
CA ARG A 971 13.73 23.20 61.43
C ARG A 971 14.50 23.47 60.14
N ILE A 972 15.67 24.12 60.21
CA ILE A 972 16.51 24.40 59.04
C ILE A 972 16.96 23.09 58.39
N ASN A 973 17.37 22.08 59.15
CA ASN A 973 17.79 20.78 58.64
C ASN A 973 16.62 20.04 57.99
N MET A 974 15.44 20.03 58.64
CA MET A 974 14.24 19.41 58.06
C MET A 974 13.80 20.13 56.79
N GLY A 975 13.73 21.46 56.81
CA GLY A 975 13.43 22.25 55.65
C GLY A 975 14.43 22.03 54.51
N ARG A 976 15.73 21.95 54.85
CA ARG A 976 16.78 21.64 53.86
C ARG A 976 16.62 20.23 53.28
N ASN A 977 16.33 19.24 54.13
CA ASN A 977 16.09 17.87 53.69
C ASN A 977 14.88 17.79 52.75
N ILE A 978 13.81 18.51 53.03
CA ILE A 978 12.63 18.58 52.15
C ILE A 978 12.99 19.20 50.80
N VAL A 979 13.76 20.31 50.81
CA VAL A 979 14.21 20.96 49.57
C VAL A 979 15.18 20.06 48.80
N ASP A 980 16.08 19.35 49.48
CA ASP A 980 16.97 18.36 48.86
C ASP A 980 16.16 17.18 48.24
N ASP A 981 15.08 16.77 48.88
CA ASP A 981 14.18 15.77 48.34
C ASP A 981 13.41 16.29 47.10
N PHE A 982 13.07 17.57 47.03
CA PHE A 982 12.55 18.20 45.82
C PHE A 982 13.55 18.10 44.68
N GLU A 983 14.81 18.42 44.89
CA GLU A 983 15.85 18.30 43.86
C GLU A 983 16.05 16.85 43.42
N LYS A 984 15.99 15.89 44.36
CA LYS A 984 16.05 14.45 44.02
C LYS A 984 14.84 14.03 43.15
N VAL A 985 13.65 14.50 43.43
CA VAL A 985 12.46 14.25 42.61
C VAL A 985 12.64 14.78 41.20
N MET A 986 13.26 15.96 41.02
CA MET A 986 13.52 16.57 39.73
C MET A 986 14.68 15.87 38.96
N ARG A 987 15.71 15.42 39.65
CA ARG A 987 16.90 14.76 39.02
C ARG A 987 16.64 13.32 38.66
N ARG A 988 15.85 12.55 39.40
CA ARG A 988 15.60 11.13 39.18
C ARG A 988 14.43 10.92 38.24
N GLY A 989 14.72 10.67 37.00
CA GLY A 989 13.75 10.25 35.99
C GLY A 989 13.01 8.91 36.25
N GLY A 990 13.28 8.26 37.36
CA GLY A 990 12.73 6.95 37.72
C GLY A 990 12.61 6.65 39.22
N GLY A 991 12.99 7.57 40.10
CA GLY A 991 12.99 7.33 41.55
C GLY A 991 11.59 7.15 42.13
N HIS A 992 11.43 6.19 43.04
CA HIS A 992 10.20 5.98 43.79
C HIS A 992 9.80 7.26 44.58
N LEU A 993 8.50 7.55 44.60
CA LEU A 993 7.94 8.41 45.69
C LEU A 993 8.43 7.84 47.04
N PRO A 994 8.65 8.67 48.06
CA PRO A 994 9.06 8.14 49.35
C PRO A 994 8.13 7.01 49.79
N GLN A 995 8.67 5.77 49.78
CA GLN A 995 7.97 4.58 50.24
C GLN A 995 8.04 4.53 51.76
N LYS A 996 7.39 5.38 52.48
CA LYS A 996 7.11 5.14 53.90
C LYS A 996 5.94 6.00 54.34
N ALA A 997 4.77 5.42 54.13
CA ALA A 997 3.59 5.56 54.99
C ALA A 997 2.49 4.68 54.38
N GLU A 998 2.55 3.37 54.65
CA GLU A 998 1.35 2.56 54.76
C GLU A 998 0.66 2.87 56.09
#